data_a0244b38031e046a6d0d8eb999267598
#
_entry.id   a0244b38031e046a6d0d8eb999267598
#
_cell.length_a   1.000
_cell.length_b   1.000
_cell.length_c   1.000
_cell.angle_alpha   90.00
_cell.angle_beta   90.00
_cell.angle_gamma   90.00
#
_symmetry.space_group_name_H-M   'P 1'
#
loop_
_entity.id
_entity.type
_entity.pdbx_description
1 polymer ?
#
loop_
_entity_poly.entity_id
_entity_poly.type
_entity_poly.pdbx_seq_one_letter_code
_entity_poly.pdbx_strand_id
1 'polypeptide(L)'
;MLKKCFIVRSIFLLVLFCLISSLFVVCKSTEKDNRMAWWREARFGLFIHWGLYAVPAGEWEGETRHAEWILTTAQIPVKQYEKFAPQFNPVKFDAKQWVEIAKDAGMKYIVITSKHHDGFCLFDSKLTDYDVVDATPFKRDIMKELSEECRKQGLKMCWYHSIMDWHHPDYLPRRQWEKRSAEGADFNRYIEYLKGQVKELVTNYGEIGVLWFDGEWENTWDQQKGSDLYKYVRSLQPNIIINNRVGKGRAGMAGTFDPETAAGDFGTPEQEIPSTGLGYDWETCMTMNDHWGYNKNDHNWKSTKDLIRKLVDITSKGGNFLLNVGPTAEGLFPQPSIDRLAAMGKWMKINGESIYRTTASLFSKLDWGRSTAKPQKLFLHVFDWPENGKLHVPGLVSKAESAYLLADPKTKIDIYYKYGEAVLSVPKEAPDSIVSVIVLEFKEEPEVVREPEIKAESDIFCNPHEVKLSSNLGNVKIRYTLDGSNPTSGSPFYQKVITLEKTTTVKCQIYRNGHAISNVVTKTFKKVDPRKAEKNIDLKPGLYYKYYHGKWEKLPDFNLIEPVDSGIVTRFEISTKERKEDFAFKFTGVITVPENDVYIFYVVSDDGSSLSIGDEVVVDNDGLHGSKEAFGRIALQAGTHPITVEFFQRSGGVDFEVFYSSTKITKQIIPSSSLFYPTKKSN
;
A
#
# COMPACT_ATOMS: atom_id res chain seq x y z
N MET A 1 -7.45 55.71 46.26
CA MET A 1 -6.36 55.29 45.27
C MET A 1 -5.90 53.82 45.38
N LEU A 2 -6.22 53.10 46.43
CA LEU A 2 -5.76 51.71 46.64
C LEU A 2 -6.54 50.62 45.93
N LYS A 3 -7.77 50.84 45.46
CA LYS A 3 -8.58 49.86 44.76
C LYS A 3 -8.24 49.71 43.25
N LYS A 4 -7.65 50.69 42.58
CA LYS A 4 -7.23 50.61 41.17
C LYS A 4 -5.91 49.86 40.95
N CYS A 5 -5.06 49.76 41.97
CA CYS A 5 -3.76 49.04 41.84
C CYS A 5 -3.90 47.53 41.94
N PHE A 6 -4.96 47.00 42.56
CA PHE A 6 -5.19 45.56 42.70
C PHE A 6 -5.73 44.92 41.43
N ILE A 7 -6.60 45.63 40.69
CA ILE A 7 -7.21 45.14 39.45
C ILE A 7 -6.15 45.04 38.31
N VAL A 8 -5.24 46.01 38.23
CA VAL A 8 -4.18 45.99 37.19
C VAL A 8 -3.15 44.90 37.44
N ARG A 9 -2.82 44.61 38.72
CA ARG A 9 -1.93 43.48 39.05
C ARG A 9 -2.57 42.11 38.78
N SER A 10 -3.86 41.92 39.01
CA SER A 10 -4.57 40.67 38.72
C SER A 10 -4.73 40.42 37.21
N ILE A 11 -4.95 41.46 36.39
CA ILE A 11 -5.01 41.34 34.94
C ILE A 11 -3.63 41.03 34.35
N PHE A 12 -2.56 41.63 34.90
CA PHE A 12 -1.19 41.32 34.43
C PHE A 12 -0.74 39.90 34.79
N LEU A 13 -1.15 39.36 35.95
CA LEU A 13 -0.89 37.98 36.35
C LEU A 13 -1.72 36.96 35.52
N LEU A 14 -2.97 37.28 35.13
CA LEU A 14 -3.79 36.45 34.29
C LEU A 14 -3.26 36.40 32.83
N VAL A 15 -2.83 37.55 32.31
CA VAL A 15 -2.24 37.62 30.94
C VAL A 15 -0.87 36.93 30.91
N LEU A 16 -0.07 37.03 31.98
CA LEU A 16 1.21 36.31 32.07
C LEU A 16 0.99 34.79 32.22
N PHE A 17 -0.05 34.34 32.93
CA PHE A 17 -0.40 32.93 33.04
C PHE A 17 -0.97 32.35 31.73
N CYS A 18 -1.74 33.14 30.95
CA CYS A 18 -2.20 32.75 29.60
C CYS A 18 -1.05 32.78 28.56
N LEU A 19 -0.04 33.65 28.72
CA LEU A 19 1.13 33.67 27.83
C LEU A 19 2.13 32.54 28.15
N ILE A 20 2.20 32.08 29.40
CA ILE A 20 3.06 30.94 29.79
C ILE A 20 2.38 29.61 29.46
N SER A 21 1.03 29.52 29.46
CA SER A 21 0.31 28.32 29.06
C SER A 21 0.28 28.11 27.55
N SER A 22 0.56 29.13 26.72
CA SER A 22 0.66 29.02 25.26
C SER A 22 2.05 28.63 24.75
N LEU A 23 3.06 28.51 25.62
CA LEU A 23 4.45 28.14 25.24
C LEU A 23 4.81 26.67 25.49
N PHE A 24 3.88 25.86 26.05
CA PHE A 24 4.04 24.41 26.17
C PHE A 24 2.84 23.67 25.55
N VAL A 25 2.62 23.80 24.25
CA VAL A 25 2.01 22.72 23.51
C VAL A 25 3.09 21.64 23.39
N VAL A 26 3.35 20.94 24.47
CA VAL A 26 3.94 19.61 24.42
C VAL A 26 2.90 18.77 23.69
N CYS A 27 3.11 18.53 22.41
CA CYS A 27 2.34 17.56 21.65
C CYS A 27 2.50 16.24 22.41
N LYS A 28 1.53 15.89 23.29
CA LYS A 28 1.53 14.57 23.92
C LYS A 28 1.43 13.58 22.79
N SER A 29 2.50 12.81 22.58
CA SER A 29 2.47 11.70 21.63
C SER A 29 1.29 10.79 22.00
N THR A 30 0.55 10.35 21.00
CA THR A 30 -0.54 9.40 21.22
C THR A 30 0.03 8.05 21.65
N GLU A 31 -0.79 7.21 22.30
CA GLU A 31 -0.39 5.84 22.63
C GLU A 31 0.06 5.07 21.36
N LYS A 32 -0.61 5.33 20.23
CA LYS A 32 -0.25 4.79 18.92
C LYS A 32 1.15 5.26 18.50
N ASP A 33 1.47 6.54 18.66
CA ASP A 33 2.77 7.08 18.28
C ASP A 33 3.91 6.46 19.08
N ASN A 34 3.73 6.29 20.39
CA ASN A 34 4.71 5.65 21.25
C ASN A 34 4.96 4.19 20.84
N ARG A 35 3.89 3.44 20.51
CA ARG A 35 3.96 2.05 20.08
C ARG A 35 4.66 1.91 18.73
N MET A 36 4.35 2.80 17.78
CA MET A 36 4.89 2.77 16.42
C MET A 36 6.32 3.28 16.31
N ALA A 37 6.83 3.99 17.32
CA ALA A 37 8.12 4.70 17.26
C ALA A 37 9.28 3.79 16.84
N TRP A 38 9.46 2.66 17.52
CA TRP A 38 10.55 1.73 17.23
C TRP A 38 10.49 1.17 15.80
N TRP A 39 9.28 0.91 15.29
CA TRP A 39 9.04 0.33 13.98
C TRP A 39 9.31 1.37 12.86
N ARG A 40 8.89 2.63 13.07
CA ARG A 40 9.23 3.75 12.18
C ARG A 40 10.73 3.98 12.13
N GLU A 41 11.45 3.79 13.25
CA GLU A 41 12.90 3.91 13.31
C GLU A 41 13.64 2.75 12.63
N ALA A 42 13.06 1.56 12.65
CA ALA A 42 13.66 0.33 12.15
C ALA A 42 13.87 0.30 10.64
N ARG A 43 12.89 0.73 9.86
CA ARG A 43 12.88 0.85 8.39
C ARG A 43 13.11 -0.43 7.60
N PHE A 44 13.77 -1.46 8.13
CA PHE A 44 14.19 -2.65 7.39
C PHE A 44 14.01 -3.91 8.22
N GLY A 45 13.25 -4.90 7.71
CA GLY A 45 12.98 -6.18 8.33
C GLY A 45 13.12 -7.36 7.39
N LEU A 46 13.28 -8.56 7.95
CA LEU A 46 13.28 -9.84 7.25
C LEU A 46 11.89 -10.48 7.32
N PHE A 47 11.33 -10.88 6.19
CA PHE A 47 10.18 -11.76 6.14
C PHE A 47 10.64 -13.20 5.86
N ILE A 48 10.05 -14.18 6.51
CA ILE A 48 10.37 -15.59 6.28
C ILE A 48 9.08 -16.35 6.04
N HIS A 49 8.92 -16.87 4.81
CA HIS A 49 7.83 -17.80 4.48
C HIS A 49 8.34 -19.23 4.53
N TRP A 50 7.96 -19.97 5.57
CA TRP A 50 8.41 -21.31 5.78
C TRP A 50 7.31 -22.21 6.36
N GLY A 51 7.27 -23.48 5.91
CA GLY A 51 6.28 -24.44 6.29
C GLY A 51 6.40 -25.72 5.48
N LEU A 52 5.39 -26.59 5.52
CA LEU A 52 5.38 -27.88 4.80
C LEU A 52 5.54 -27.73 3.29
N TYR A 53 5.13 -26.60 2.71
CA TYR A 53 5.30 -26.30 1.28
C TYR A 53 6.76 -26.22 0.82
N ALA A 54 7.71 -26.13 1.76
CA ALA A 54 9.12 -26.22 1.43
C ALA A 54 9.56 -27.66 1.06
N VAL A 55 8.79 -28.69 1.45
CA VAL A 55 9.10 -30.10 1.13
C VAL A 55 8.98 -30.38 -0.36
N PRO A 56 7.85 -30.10 -1.04
CA PRO A 56 7.76 -30.23 -2.49
C PRO A 56 8.58 -29.18 -3.26
N ALA A 57 9.04 -28.13 -2.59
CA ALA A 57 9.94 -27.12 -3.14
C ALA A 57 9.47 -26.54 -4.49
N GLY A 58 8.17 -26.24 -4.58
CA GLY A 58 7.55 -25.63 -5.76
C GLY A 58 7.16 -26.59 -6.87
N GLU A 59 7.38 -27.90 -6.73
CA GLU A 59 7.12 -28.90 -7.78
C GLU A 59 6.03 -29.90 -7.36
N TRP A 60 5.06 -30.14 -8.25
CA TRP A 60 4.02 -31.15 -8.09
C TRP A 60 3.56 -31.68 -9.43
N GLU A 61 3.57 -33.02 -9.61
CA GLU A 61 3.11 -33.72 -10.83
C GLU A 61 3.69 -33.13 -12.14
N GLY A 62 4.93 -32.66 -12.10
CA GLY A 62 5.64 -32.09 -13.26
C GLY A 62 5.47 -30.57 -13.45
N GLU A 63 4.54 -29.93 -12.74
CA GLU A 63 4.43 -28.48 -12.68
C GLU A 63 5.41 -27.92 -11.63
N THR A 64 6.09 -26.80 -11.97
CA THR A 64 7.22 -26.26 -11.19
C THR A 64 7.00 -24.84 -10.68
N ARG A 65 5.79 -24.29 -10.85
CA ARG A 65 5.46 -22.89 -10.52
C ARG A 65 4.69 -22.69 -9.22
N HIS A 66 4.73 -23.71 -8.34
CA HIS A 66 4.07 -23.62 -7.05
C HIS A 66 5.02 -23.03 -5.98
N ALA A 67 4.46 -22.63 -4.85
CA ALA A 67 5.21 -22.23 -3.66
C ALA A 67 4.35 -22.44 -2.39
N GLU A 68 4.19 -21.46 -1.53
CA GLU A 68 3.42 -21.54 -0.29
C GLU A 68 1.92 -21.83 -0.50
N TRP A 69 1.39 -21.55 -1.68
CA TRP A 69 0.00 -21.87 -2.07
C TRP A 69 -0.15 -23.26 -2.70
N ILE A 70 0.89 -24.10 -2.73
CA ILE A 70 0.91 -25.37 -3.47
C ILE A 70 -0.27 -26.28 -3.12
N LEU A 71 -0.73 -26.33 -1.87
CA LEU A 71 -1.92 -27.10 -1.47
C LEU A 71 -3.12 -26.76 -2.36
N THR A 72 -3.35 -25.48 -2.62
CA THR A 72 -4.48 -24.99 -3.43
C THR A 72 -4.17 -24.95 -4.92
N THR A 73 -3.02 -24.43 -5.33
CA THR A 73 -2.68 -24.28 -6.75
C THR A 73 -2.47 -25.63 -7.45
N ALA A 74 -1.97 -26.63 -6.72
CA ALA A 74 -1.83 -28.00 -7.20
C ALA A 74 -3.02 -28.89 -6.81
N GLN A 75 -4.04 -28.36 -6.13
CA GLN A 75 -5.25 -29.08 -5.68
C GLN A 75 -4.94 -30.36 -4.91
N ILE A 76 -3.94 -30.32 -4.04
CA ILE A 76 -3.51 -31.49 -3.26
C ILE A 76 -4.55 -31.80 -2.17
N PRO A 77 -5.15 -33.00 -2.11
CA PRO A 77 -6.06 -33.35 -1.03
C PRO A 77 -5.38 -33.22 0.33
N VAL A 78 -6.05 -32.62 1.32
CA VAL A 78 -5.48 -32.36 2.67
C VAL A 78 -4.81 -33.58 3.27
N LYS A 79 -5.44 -34.77 3.19
CA LYS A 79 -4.85 -36.06 3.62
C LYS A 79 -3.55 -36.44 2.89
N GLN A 80 -3.35 -35.95 1.68
CA GLN A 80 -2.11 -36.16 0.95
C GLN A 80 -1.07 -35.10 1.34
N TYR A 81 -1.48 -33.88 1.56
CA TYR A 81 -0.61 -32.80 2.01
C TYR A 81 -0.06 -33.05 3.42
N GLU A 82 -0.85 -33.62 4.33
CA GLU A 82 -0.42 -34.06 5.67
C GLU A 82 0.81 -34.98 5.63
N LYS A 83 1.02 -35.73 4.53
CA LYS A 83 2.18 -36.63 4.37
C LYS A 83 3.50 -35.88 4.20
N PHE A 84 3.49 -34.58 4.03
CA PHE A 84 4.71 -33.76 4.08
C PHE A 84 5.21 -33.54 5.51
N ALA A 85 4.34 -33.56 6.53
CA ALA A 85 4.75 -33.33 7.91
C ALA A 85 5.83 -34.32 8.39
N PRO A 86 5.72 -35.67 8.22
CA PRO A 86 6.78 -36.60 8.58
C PRO A 86 8.06 -36.46 7.70
N GLN A 87 8.00 -35.73 6.58
CA GLN A 87 9.19 -35.44 5.74
C GLN A 87 9.85 -34.12 6.12
N PHE A 88 9.14 -33.23 6.82
CA PHE A 88 9.67 -31.96 7.28
C PHE A 88 10.58 -32.17 8.49
N ASN A 89 11.87 -32.30 8.24
CA ASN A 89 12.89 -32.53 9.26
C ASN A 89 14.07 -31.55 9.07
N PRO A 90 13.92 -30.28 9.44
CA PRO A 90 14.90 -29.23 9.17
C PRO A 90 16.12 -29.31 10.11
N VAL A 91 16.86 -30.42 10.06
CA VAL A 91 18.03 -30.67 10.94
C VAL A 91 19.16 -29.65 10.79
N LYS A 92 19.16 -28.86 9.72
CA LYS A 92 20.15 -27.80 9.48
C LYS A 92 19.65 -26.42 9.95
N PHE A 93 18.44 -26.35 10.52
CA PHE A 93 17.92 -25.10 11.09
C PHE A 93 18.77 -24.68 12.29
N ASP A 94 19.30 -23.47 12.22
CA ASP A 94 20.06 -22.80 13.28
C ASP A 94 19.49 -21.38 13.47
N ALA A 95 18.74 -21.18 14.55
CA ALA A 95 18.12 -19.89 14.88
C ALA A 95 19.17 -18.78 15.05
N LYS A 96 20.33 -19.11 15.62
CA LYS A 96 21.44 -18.17 15.81
C LYS A 96 21.94 -17.66 14.46
N GLN A 97 22.22 -18.58 13.51
CA GLN A 97 22.69 -18.24 12.18
C GLN A 97 21.65 -17.38 11.41
N TRP A 98 20.36 -17.71 11.49
CA TRP A 98 19.32 -16.96 10.80
C TRP A 98 19.23 -15.52 11.32
N VAL A 99 19.30 -15.35 12.65
CA VAL A 99 19.27 -14.02 13.28
C VAL A 99 20.53 -13.24 12.98
N GLU A 100 21.72 -13.89 12.95
CA GLU A 100 22.98 -13.26 12.55
C GLU A 100 22.92 -12.75 11.10
N ILE A 101 22.42 -13.56 10.16
CA ILE A 101 22.26 -13.15 8.75
C ILE A 101 21.36 -11.91 8.65
N ALA A 102 20.21 -11.88 9.33
CA ALA A 102 19.31 -10.74 9.34
C ALA A 102 19.98 -9.49 9.95
N LYS A 103 20.65 -9.64 11.08
CA LYS A 103 21.36 -8.57 11.77
C LYS A 103 22.51 -8.00 10.93
N ASP A 104 23.31 -8.88 10.32
CA ASP A 104 24.42 -8.49 9.46
C ASP A 104 23.96 -7.80 8.17
N ALA A 105 22.77 -8.14 7.65
CA ALA A 105 22.10 -7.41 6.56
C ALA A 105 21.63 -6.01 6.97
N GLY A 106 21.63 -5.69 8.27
CA GLY A 106 21.15 -4.41 8.82
C GLY A 106 19.68 -4.41 9.20
N MET A 107 19.01 -5.55 9.20
CA MET A 107 17.61 -5.65 9.59
C MET A 107 17.42 -5.46 11.10
N LYS A 108 16.25 -4.98 11.53
CA LYS A 108 15.93 -4.66 12.93
C LYS A 108 14.86 -5.56 13.52
N TYR A 109 14.12 -6.28 12.68
CA TYR A 109 13.07 -7.21 13.08
C TYR A 109 12.94 -8.34 12.08
N ILE A 110 12.37 -9.46 12.54
CA ILE A 110 12.09 -10.65 11.75
C ILE A 110 10.61 -10.96 11.88
N VAL A 111 9.90 -11.11 10.75
CA VAL A 111 8.53 -11.65 10.68
C VAL A 111 8.63 -13.05 10.06
N ILE A 112 8.07 -14.07 10.72
CA ILE A 112 8.05 -15.44 10.18
C ILE A 112 6.63 -16.01 10.23
N THR A 113 6.29 -16.84 9.25
CA THR A 113 5.03 -17.58 9.22
C THR A 113 4.95 -18.55 10.40
N SER A 114 4.23 -18.17 11.47
CA SER A 114 3.90 -19.09 12.57
C SER A 114 2.91 -20.16 12.11
N LYS A 115 1.97 -19.79 11.24
CA LYS A 115 1.04 -20.63 10.49
C LYS A 115 0.69 -19.94 9.17
N HIS A 116 0.88 -20.61 8.04
CA HIS A 116 0.41 -20.15 6.74
C HIS A 116 -1.01 -20.69 6.45
N HIS A 117 -1.58 -20.43 5.29
CA HIS A 117 -2.94 -20.84 4.90
C HIS A 117 -3.15 -22.38 4.91
N ASP A 118 -2.09 -23.16 4.80
CA ASP A 118 -2.11 -24.62 4.87
C ASP A 118 -2.42 -25.19 6.29
N GLY A 119 -2.44 -24.32 7.30
CA GLY A 119 -2.81 -24.64 8.67
C GLY A 119 -1.71 -25.27 9.51
N PHE A 120 -0.50 -25.51 8.93
CA PHE A 120 0.61 -26.11 9.68
C PHE A 120 1.29 -25.09 10.59
N CYS A 121 1.44 -25.41 11.87
CA CYS A 121 2.04 -24.54 12.88
C CYS A 121 3.55 -24.81 13.03
N LEU A 122 4.38 -23.76 12.95
CA LEU A 122 5.83 -23.84 13.22
C LEU A 122 6.17 -23.66 14.72
N PHE A 123 5.18 -23.75 15.62
CA PHE A 123 5.29 -23.64 17.07
C PHE A 123 4.57 -24.79 17.77
N ASP A 124 4.91 -25.08 19.02
CA ASP A 124 4.28 -26.08 19.87
C ASP A 124 2.89 -25.60 20.34
N SER A 125 1.84 -25.82 19.53
CA SER A 125 0.47 -25.43 19.86
C SER A 125 -0.21 -26.48 20.72
N LYS A 126 -0.91 -26.06 21.78
CA LYS A 126 -1.72 -26.98 22.61
C LYS A 126 -3.15 -27.16 22.09
N LEU A 127 -3.45 -26.58 20.92
CA LEU A 127 -4.78 -26.62 20.30
C LEU A 127 -4.85 -27.53 19.08
N THR A 128 -3.71 -28.06 18.63
CA THR A 128 -3.62 -28.96 17.48
C THR A 128 -2.35 -29.78 17.53
N ASP A 129 -2.40 -31.04 17.09
CA ASP A 129 -1.23 -31.87 16.86
C ASP A 129 -0.62 -31.67 15.45
N TYR A 130 -1.22 -30.77 14.63
CA TYR A 130 -0.71 -30.44 13.29
C TYR A 130 0.30 -29.31 13.36
N ASP A 131 1.39 -29.59 14.07
CA ASP A 131 2.48 -28.66 14.31
C ASP A 131 3.87 -29.32 14.17
N VAL A 132 4.90 -28.48 14.21
CA VAL A 132 6.29 -28.91 14.00
C VAL A 132 6.80 -29.86 15.10
N VAL A 133 6.27 -29.77 16.31
CA VAL A 133 6.69 -30.61 17.44
C VAL A 133 6.00 -31.97 17.41
N ASP A 134 4.69 -31.99 17.15
CA ASP A 134 3.90 -33.24 17.26
C ASP A 134 3.85 -34.00 15.92
N ALA A 135 3.70 -33.34 14.79
CA ALA A 135 3.54 -33.97 13.49
C ALA A 135 4.85 -34.32 12.76
N THR A 136 6.02 -33.78 13.19
CA THR A 136 7.27 -33.96 12.47
C THR A 136 8.32 -34.74 13.28
N PRO A 137 9.32 -35.35 12.62
CA PRO A 137 10.48 -35.94 13.34
C PRO A 137 11.40 -34.90 13.96
N PHE A 138 11.26 -33.62 13.65
CA PHE A 138 12.14 -32.54 14.12
C PHE A 138 11.99 -32.25 15.63
N LYS A 139 10.78 -32.32 16.15
CA LYS A 139 10.47 -32.23 17.60
C LYS A 139 11.00 -30.99 18.33
N ARG A 140 11.19 -29.87 17.62
CA ARG A 140 11.68 -28.62 18.20
C ARG A 140 10.74 -27.48 17.87
N ASP A 141 10.53 -26.56 18.81
CA ASP A 141 9.72 -25.35 18.64
C ASP A 141 10.56 -24.23 18.00
N ILE A 142 10.36 -24.01 16.69
CA ILE A 142 11.09 -23.05 15.89
C ILE A 142 10.86 -21.62 16.39
N MET A 143 9.60 -21.28 16.75
CA MET A 143 9.25 -19.94 17.22
C MET A 143 9.93 -19.61 18.54
N LYS A 144 10.03 -20.60 19.44
CA LYS A 144 10.75 -20.45 20.72
C LYS A 144 12.24 -20.14 20.47
N GLU A 145 12.88 -20.93 19.66
CA GLU A 145 14.31 -20.78 19.41
C GLU A 145 14.64 -19.43 18.74
N LEU A 146 13.83 -19.03 17.74
CA LEU A 146 14.00 -17.73 17.08
C LEU A 146 13.72 -16.56 18.03
N SER A 147 12.67 -16.63 18.86
CA SER A 147 12.34 -15.55 19.78
C SER A 147 13.43 -15.35 20.86
N GLU A 148 13.99 -16.46 21.37
CA GLU A 148 15.10 -16.41 22.30
C GLU A 148 16.35 -15.81 21.68
N GLU A 149 16.68 -16.21 20.45
CA GLU A 149 17.86 -15.74 19.77
C GLU A 149 17.73 -14.28 19.30
N CYS A 150 16.57 -13.86 18.79
CA CYS A 150 16.28 -12.46 18.50
C CYS A 150 16.49 -11.57 19.72
N ARG A 151 15.99 -12.00 20.89
CA ARG A 151 16.16 -11.26 22.15
C ARG A 151 17.64 -11.16 22.55
N LYS A 152 18.43 -12.23 22.41
CA LYS A 152 19.86 -12.23 22.70
C LYS A 152 20.63 -11.27 21.76
N GLN A 153 20.26 -11.23 20.49
CA GLN A 153 20.97 -10.43 19.49
C GLN A 153 20.42 -9.02 19.29
N GLY A 154 19.30 -8.68 19.96
CA GLY A 154 18.70 -7.34 19.94
C GLY A 154 17.85 -7.04 18.70
N LEU A 155 17.28 -8.05 18.05
CA LEU A 155 16.26 -7.90 17.02
C LEU A 155 14.86 -8.05 17.65
N LYS A 156 13.86 -7.35 17.08
CA LYS A 156 12.46 -7.57 17.45
C LYS A 156 11.92 -8.81 16.72
N MET A 157 11.33 -9.74 17.47
CA MET A 157 10.62 -10.88 16.90
C MET A 157 9.17 -10.52 16.57
N CYS A 158 8.68 -10.95 15.41
CA CYS A 158 7.34 -10.67 14.90
C CYS A 158 6.79 -11.94 14.25
N TRP A 159 5.47 -12.13 14.32
CA TRP A 159 4.79 -13.27 13.74
C TRP A 159 3.90 -12.89 12.57
N TYR A 160 3.96 -13.64 11.48
CA TYR A 160 2.88 -13.75 10.52
C TYR A 160 1.95 -14.88 10.99
N HIS A 161 0.64 -14.66 10.95
CA HIS A 161 -0.35 -15.66 11.28
C HIS A 161 -1.55 -15.57 10.34
N SER A 162 -1.79 -16.62 9.59
CA SER A 162 -2.90 -16.69 8.66
C SER A 162 -4.25 -16.74 9.37
N ILE A 163 -5.20 -15.90 8.94
CA ILE A 163 -6.62 -16.00 9.26
C ILE A 163 -7.25 -17.22 8.58
N MET A 164 -6.76 -17.55 7.37
CA MET A 164 -7.17 -18.79 6.69
C MET A 164 -6.53 -20.02 7.32
N ASP A 165 -7.22 -21.15 7.19
CA ASP A 165 -6.72 -22.46 7.59
C ASP A 165 -7.39 -23.55 6.75
N TRP A 166 -6.75 -23.91 5.65
CA TRP A 166 -7.32 -24.93 4.74
C TRP A 166 -7.31 -26.34 5.33
N HIS A 167 -6.58 -26.58 6.41
CA HIS A 167 -6.54 -27.86 7.11
C HIS A 167 -7.67 -28.00 8.12
N HIS A 168 -7.98 -26.94 8.89
CA HIS A 168 -8.90 -27.01 10.01
C HIS A 168 -10.33 -27.47 9.61
N PRO A 169 -10.95 -28.42 10.32
CA PRO A 169 -12.26 -28.96 9.95
C PRO A 169 -13.39 -27.92 10.01
N ASP A 170 -13.29 -26.91 10.84
CA ASP A 170 -14.30 -25.87 11.00
C ASP A 170 -14.03 -24.61 10.14
N TYR A 171 -12.89 -24.54 9.44
CA TYR A 171 -12.60 -23.40 8.55
C TYR A 171 -13.51 -23.43 7.32
N LEU A 172 -14.09 -22.26 6.99
CA LEU A 172 -14.93 -22.05 5.80
C LEU A 172 -14.49 -20.75 5.08
N PRO A 173 -14.65 -20.64 3.74
CA PRO A 173 -15.24 -21.64 2.83
C PRO A 173 -14.26 -22.77 2.47
N ARG A 174 -14.79 -23.94 2.12
CA ARG A 174 -13.97 -24.97 1.47
C ARG A 174 -13.56 -24.51 0.08
N ARG A 175 -12.37 -24.93 -0.35
CA ARG A 175 -11.95 -24.72 -1.75
C ARG A 175 -12.83 -25.51 -2.71
N GLN A 176 -13.14 -24.99 -3.88
CA GLN A 176 -14.05 -25.65 -4.85
C GLN A 176 -13.61 -27.06 -5.24
N TRP A 177 -12.30 -27.28 -5.39
CA TRP A 177 -11.72 -28.57 -5.73
C TRP A 177 -11.72 -29.55 -4.56
N GLU A 178 -11.92 -29.07 -3.34
CA GLU A 178 -11.83 -29.87 -2.13
C GLU A 178 -13.09 -30.74 -1.92
N LYS A 179 -12.87 -32.04 -1.71
CA LYS A 179 -13.95 -33.02 -1.55
C LYS A 179 -14.38 -33.25 -0.10
N ARG A 180 -13.73 -32.61 0.91
CA ARG A 180 -14.17 -32.73 2.30
C ARG A 180 -15.51 -32.04 2.47
N SER A 181 -16.45 -32.75 3.15
CA SER A 181 -17.74 -32.15 3.51
C SER A 181 -17.57 -30.93 4.41
N ALA A 182 -18.42 -29.92 4.19
CA ALA A 182 -18.59 -28.80 5.11
C ALA A 182 -19.68 -29.07 6.17
N GLU A 183 -20.31 -30.24 6.15
CA GLU A 183 -21.34 -30.64 7.11
C GLU A 183 -20.77 -30.69 8.54
N GLY A 184 -21.44 -30.00 9.48
CA GLY A 184 -20.99 -29.89 10.87
C GLY A 184 -19.86 -28.87 11.11
N ALA A 185 -19.28 -28.26 10.08
CA ALA A 185 -18.28 -27.20 10.24
C ALA A 185 -18.92 -25.94 10.84
N ASP A 186 -18.23 -25.34 11.81
CA ASP A 186 -18.67 -24.13 12.49
C ASP A 186 -17.54 -23.09 12.51
N PHE A 187 -17.68 -22.05 11.71
CA PHE A 187 -16.70 -21.00 11.60
C PHE A 187 -16.47 -20.23 12.92
N ASN A 188 -17.45 -20.21 13.84
CA ASN A 188 -17.26 -19.58 15.15
C ASN A 188 -16.31 -20.42 16.03
N ARG A 189 -16.39 -21.77 15.97
CA ARG A 189 -15.40 -22.63 16.63
C ARG A 189 -14.00 -22.41 16.06
N TYR A 190 -13.90 -22.22 14.75
CA TYR A 190 -12.64 -21.86 14.12
C TYR A 190 -12.10 -20.50 14.63
N ILE A 191 -12.94 -19.48 14.79
CA ILE A 191 -12.52 -18.18 15.35
C ILE A 191 -11.97 -18.34 16.78
N GLU A 192 -12.58 -19.15 17.62
CA GLU A 192 -12.07 -19.40 18.96
C GLU A 192 -10.73 -20.17 18.94
N TYR A 193 -10.56 -21.12 18.01
CA TYR A 193 -9.28 -21.77 17.75
C TYR A 193 -8.21 -20.75 17.32
N LEU A 194 -8.50 -19.90 16.35
CA LEU A 194 -7.61 -18.82 15.89
C LEU A 194 -7.18 -17.89 17.04
N LYS A 195 -8.16 -17.45 17.86
CA LYS A 195 -7.88 -16.62 19.04
C LYS A 195 -7.01 -17.36 20.08
N GLY A 196 -7.23 -18.64 20.25
CA GLY A 196 -6.43 -19.48 21.13
C GLY A 196 -4.97 -19.55 20.68
N GLN A 197 -4.71 -19.82 19.39
CA GLN A 197 -3.37 -19.83 18.80
C GLN A 197 -2.70 -18.46 18.91
N VAL A 198 -3.42 -17.38 18.61
CA VAL A 198 -2.92 -16.01 18.78
C VAL A 198 -2.53 -15.74 20.23
N LYS A 199 -3.34 -16.21 21.21
CA LYS A 199 -2.98 -16.10 22.64
C LYS A 199 -1.68 -16.83 22.93
N GLU A 200 -1.51 -18.07 22.49
CA GLU A 200 -0.26 -18.82 22.66
C GLU A 200 0.93 -18.01 22.12
N LEU A 201 0.83 -17.50 20.89
CA LEU A 201 1.89 -16.77 20.22
C LEU A 201 2.29 -15.46 20.93
N VAL A 202 1.33 -14.74 21.50
CA VAL A 202 1.62 -13.45 22.15
C VAL A 202 1.88 -13.55 23.65
N THR A 203 1.70 -14.74 24.27
CA THR A 203 1.93 -14.92 25.72
C THR A 203 3.10 -15.83 26.05
N ASN A 204 3.45 -16.80 25.17
CA ASN A 204 4.44 -17.83 25.49
C ASN A 204 5.86 -17.51 25.02
N TYR A 205 6.03 -16.53 24.09
CA TYR A 205 7.30 -16.24 23.41
C TYR A 205 7.91 -14.89 23.80
N GLY A 206 7.34 -14.23 24.82
CA GLY A 206 7.79 -12.91 25.30
C GLY A 206 7.15 -11.76 24.52
N GLU A 207 7.81 -10.57 24.54
CA GLU A 207 7.31 -9.40 23.84
C GLU A 207 7.49 -9.55 22.32
N ILE A 208 6.37 -9.45 21.59
CA ILE A 208 6.31 -9.54 20.14
C ILE A 208 6.12 -8.13 19.55
N GLY A 209 6.94 -7.78 18.55
CA GLY A 209 6.90 -6.45 17.94
C GLY A 209 5.70 -6.25 17.04
N VAL A 210 5.47 -7.16 16.11
CA VAL A 210 4.36 -7.10 15.14
C VAL A 210 3.66 -8.45 15.08
N LEU A 211 2.33 -8.43 15.03
CA LEU A 211 1.52 -9.55 14.59
C LEU A 211 0.96 -9.21 13.20
N TRP A 212 1.48 -9.89 12.21
CA TRP A 212 1.18 -9.71 10.80
C TRP A 212 0.12 -10.74 10.37
N PHE A 213 -1.14 -10.32 10.21
CA PHE A 213 -2.23 -11.16 9.72
C PHE A 213 -2.27 -11.21 8.20
N ASP A 214 -2.93 -12.23 7.67
CA ASP A 214 -3.21 -12.38 6.25
C ASP A 214 -4.40 -13.32 6.01
N GLY A 215 -5.05 -13.23 4.84
CA GLY A 215 -6.19 -14.09 4.51
C GLY A 215 -7.55 -13.48 4.87
N GLU A 216 -7.63 -12.16 5.03
CA GLU A 216 -8.84 -11.41 5.40
C GLU A 216 -9.88 -11.31 4.28
N TRP A 217 -9.52 -11.63 3.04
CA TRP A 217 -10.38 -11.41 1.86
C TRP A 217 -11.54 -12.39 1.71
N GLU A 218 -11.52 -13.55 2.37
CA GLU A 218 -12.61 -14.52 2.28
C GLU A 218 -13.94 -13.98 2.80
N ASN A 219 -15.07 -14.41 2.20
CA ASN A 219 -16.41 -13.92 2.54
C ASN A 219 -16.88 -14.26 3.96
N THR A 220 -16.27 -15.26 4.60
CA THR A 220 -16.54 -15.65 6.00
C THR A 220 -15.92 -14.69 7.00
N TRP A 221 -14.93 -13.88 6.59
CA TRP A 221 -14.32 -12.83 7.39
C TRP A 221 -14.97 -11.49 7.08
N ASP A 222 -15.21 -10.67 8.09
CA ASP A 222 -15.81 -9.35 7.97
C ASP A 222 -15.10 -8.31 8.84
N GLN A 223 -15.50 -7.05 8.71
CA GLN A 223 -14.90 -5.95 9.46
C GLN A 223 -15.09 -6.08 10.97
N GLN A 224 -16.23 -6.63 11.43
CA GLN A 224 -16.50 -6.81 12.86
C GLN A 224 -15.54 -7.84 13.46
N LYS A 225 -15.37 -9.00 12.80
CA LYS A 225 -14.44 -10.05 13.25
C LYS A 225 -13.00 -9.54 13.28
N GLY A 226 -12.60 -8.77 12.26
CA GLY A 226 -11.29 -8.13 12.22
C GLY A 226 -11.08 -7.15 13.39
N SER A 227 -12.05 -6.30 13.66
CA SER A 227 -12.01 -5.34 14.77
C SER A 227 -11.98 -6.04 16.14
N ASP A 228 -12.72 -7.13 16.29
CA ASP A 228 -12.74 -7.92 17.52
C ASP A 228 -11.41 -8.64 17.75
N LEU A 229 -10.82 -9.22 16.70
CA LEU A 229 -9.49 -9.84 16.78
C LEU A 229 -8.41 -8.79 17.09
N TYR A 230 -8.44 -7.62 16.45
CA TYR A 230 -7.54 -6.51 16.74
C TYR A 230 -7.59 -6.09 18.22
N LYS A 231 -8.80 -5.89 18.77
CA LYS A 231 -9.01 -5.55 20.20
C LYS A 231 -8.54 -6.67 21.12
N TYR A 232 -8.83 -7.92 20.77
CA TYR A 232 -8.40 -9.09 21.53
C TYR A 232 -6.89 -9.18 21.65
N VAL A 233 -6.16 -9.11 20.54
CA VAL A 233 -4.69 -9.11 20.51
C VAL A 233 -4.13 -7.99 21.39
N ARG A 234 -4.68 -6.79 21.24
CA ARG A 234 -4.27 -5.61 22.00
C ARG A 234 -4.51 -5.74 23.50
N SER A 235 -5.55 -6.48 23.91
CA SER A 235 -5.80 -6.78 25.32
C SER A 235 -4.75 -7.72 25.93
N LEU A 236 -4.11 -8.55 25.11
CA LEU A 236 -3.06 -9.48 25.55
C LEU A 236 -1.67 -8.83 25.58
N GLN A 237 -1.33 -8.05 24.56
CA GLN A 237 -0.11 -7.24 24.49
C GLN A 237 -0.43 -5.82 24.01
N PRO A 238 -0.56 -4.82 24.88
CA PRO A 238 -0.97 -3.45 24.49
C PRO A 238 -0.04 -2.75 23.51
N ASN A 239 1.24 -3.08 23.50
CA ASN A 239 2.27 -2.45 22.65
C ASN A 239 2.50 -3.18 21.30
N ILE A 240 1.84 -4.30 21.05
CA ILE A 240 2.00 -5.04 19.79
C ILE A 240 1.46 -4.21 18.62
N ILE A 241 2.16 -4.24 17.50
CA ILE A 241 1.74 -3.58 16.24
C ILE A 241 1.02 -4.62 15.39
N ILE A 242 -0.06 -4.21 14.72
CA ILE A 242 -0.90 -5.11 13.92
C ILE A 242 -1.11 -4.48 12.54
N ASN A 243 -0.89 -5.26 11.47
CA ASN A 243 -1.10 -4.78 10.11
C ASN A 243 -2.59 -4.63 9.74
N ASN A 244 -2.87 -4.01 8.58
CA ASN A 244 -4.24 -3.77 8.10
C ASN A 244 -4.96 -5.02 7.58
N ARG A 245 -4.25 -6.15 7.43
CA ARG A 245 -4.85 -7.43 7.00
C ARG A 245 -5.54 -8.20 8.12
N VAL A 246 -5.68 -7.61 9.30
CA VAL A 246 -6.53 -8.16 10.37
C VAL A 246 -8.02 -7.96 10.07
N GLY A 247 -8.39 -6.97 9.27
CA GLY A 247 -9.78 -6.63 8.92
C GLY A 247 -9.99 -6.39 7.44
N LYS A 248 -11.24 -6.11 7.07
CA LYS A 248 -11.60 -5.71 5.70
C LYS A 248 -11.17 -4.27 5.39
N GLY A 249 -11.23 -3.89 4.13
CA GLY A 249 -11.00 -2.52 3.67
C GLY A 249 -9.61 -2.27 3.09
N ARG A 250 -8.78 -3.32 2.95
CA ARG A 250 -7.52 -3.24 2.23
C ARG A 250 -7.78 -3.22 0.71
N ALA A 251 -7.13 -2.30 0.00
CA ALA A 251 -7.23 -2.18 -1.45
C ALA A 251 -6.18 -3.07 -2.14
N GLY A 252 -6.53 -4.31 -2.42
CA GLY A 252 -5.73 -5.26 -3.22
C GLY A 252 -4.23 -5.28 -2.89
N MET A 253 -3.39 -5.41 -3.91
CA MET A 253 -1.92 -5.40 -3.76
C MET A 253 -1.36 -4.02 -3.35
N ALA A 254 -2.05 -2.92 -3.65
CA ALA A 254 -1.69 -1.59 -3.15
C ALA A 254 -1.70 -1.51 -1.62
N GLY A 255 -2.40 -2.42 -0.95
CA GLY A 255 -2.35 -2.58 0.51
C GLY A 255 -2.79 -1.35 1.29
N THR A 256 -3.41 -0.38 0.63
CA THR A 256 -3.90 0.85 1.24
C THR A 256 -5.19 0.59 2.03
N PHE A 257 -5.47 1.41 3.02
CA PHE A 257 -6.69 1.33 3.82
C PHE A 257 -7.01 2.71 4.40
N ASP A 258 -8.24 2.88 4.89
CA ASP A 258 -8.61 4.05 5.66
C ASP A 258 -8.33 3.80 7.15
N PRO A 259 -7.32 4.46 7.74
CA PRO A 259 -6.93 4.23 9.13
C PRO A 259 -7.96 4.72 10.16
N GLU A 260 -8.99 5.48 9.74
CA GLU A 260 -10.07 5.97 10.63
C GLU A 260 -11.18 4.93 10.77
N THR A 261 -11.41 4.11 9.74
CA THR A 261 -12.55 3.16 9.70
C THR A 261 -12.14 1.70 9.72
N ALA A 262 -10.94 1.36 9.27
CA ALA A 262 -10.45 -0.01 9.21
C ALA A 262 -9.58 -0.38 10.42
N ALA A 263 -9.53 -1.67 10.75
CA ALA A 263 -8.63 -2.19 11.79
C ALA A 263 -7.19 -2.29 11.26
N GLY A 264 -6.22 -2.03 12.13
CA GLY A 264 -4.79 -2.11 11.82
C GLY A 264 -4.03 -0.83 12.16
N ASP A 265 -2.71 -0.95 12.28
CA ASP A 265 -1.82 0.16 12.62
C ASP A 265 -1.11 0.72 11.38
N PHE A 266 -0.88 -0.11 10.35
CA PHE A 266 -0.16 0.26 9.13
C PHE A 266 -0.67 -0.49 7.89
N GLY A 267 -0.50 0.13 6.71
CA GLY A 267 -0.83 -0.46 5.41
C GLY A 267 0.27 -1.36 4.87
N THR A 268 -0.11 -2.30 4.00
CA THR A 268 0.80 -3.34 3.50
C THR A 268 0.80 -3.43 1.97
N PRO A 269 1.38 -2.45 1.24
CA PRO A 269 1.66 -2.61 -0.18
C PRO A 269 2.46 -3.89 -0.42
N GLU A 270 2.07 -4.70 -1.41
CA GLU A 270 2.70 -5.98 -1.70
C GLU A 270 3.31 -5.97 -3.09
N GLN A 271 4.60 -6.34 -3.20
CA GLN A 271 5.39 -6.35 -4.45
C GLN A 271 5.48 -4.99 -5.15
N GLU A 272 4.91 -3.93 -4.59
CA GLU A 272 4.93 -2.59 -5.17
C GLU A 272 5.37 -1.52 -4.15
N ILE A 273 5.81 -0.38 -4.67
CA ILE A 273 6.18 0.79 -3.87
C ILE A 273 5.24 1.92 -4.27
N PRO A 274 4.48 2.52 -3.35
CA PRO A 274 3.64 3.67 -3.65
C PRO A 274 4.41 4.76 -4.40
N SER A 275 3.78 5.40 -5.39
CA SER A 275 4.43 6.44 -6.19
C SER A 275 4.89 7.63 -5.34
N THR A 276 4.11 7.94 -4.29
CA THR A 276 4.44 8.93 -3.24
C THR A 276 4.35 8.27 -1.87
N GLY A 277 4.78 8.96 -0.80
CA GLY A 277 4.49 8.52 0.57
C GLY A 277 2.98 8.48 0.81
N LEU A 278 2.53 7.56 1.66
CA LEU A 278 1.15 7.51 2.15
C LEU A 278 0.99 8.44 3.35
N GLY A 279 -0.22 8.91 3.60
CA GLY A 279 -0.53 9.81 4.73
C GLY A 279 -0.53 9.12 6.11
N TYR A 280 -0.15 7.85 6.17
CA TYR A 280 -0.12 6.99 7.36
C TYR A 280 1.07 6.01 7.28
N ASP A 281 1.29 5.25 8.36
CA ASP A 281 2.35 4.23 8.43
C ASP A 281 2.11 3.07 7.44
N TRP A 282 3.16 2.61 6.77
CA TRP A 282 3.09 1.54 5.77
C TRP A 282 4.39 0.77 5.64
N GLU A 283 4.27 -0.48 5.21
CA GLU A 283 5.37 -1.41 5.01
C GLU A 283 5.19 -2.15 3.69
N THR A 284 6.11 -1.97 2.76
CA THR A 284 6.12 -2.81 1.56
C THR A 284 6.77 -4.15 1.84
N CYS A 285 6.04 -5.23 1.61
CA CYS A 285 6.60 -6.58 1.60
C CYS A 285 6.91 -7.03 0.16
N MET A 286 8.11 -7.60 -0.03
CA MET A 286 8.59 -8.08 -1.33
C MET A 286 9.41 -9.35 -1.23
N THR A 287 9.35 -10.15 -2.29
CA THR A 287 10.24 -11.31 -2.49
C THR A 287 11.56 -10.89 -3.12
N MET A 288 12.61 -11.69 -2.90
CA MET A 288 13.90 -11.54 -3.61
C MET A 288 13.86 -12.15 -5.02
N ASN A 289 12.92 -13.06 -5.27
CA ASN A 289 12.63 -13.75 -6.52
C ASN A 289 11.12 -13.63 -6.85
N ASP A 290 10.51 -14.60 -7.51
CA ASP A 290 9.08 -14.53 -7.89
C ASP A 290 8.15 -15.15 -6.84
N HIS A 291 8.68 -15.89 -5.84
CA HIS A 291 7.88 -16.65 -4.88
C HIS A 291 8.15 -16.27 -3.41
N TRP A 292 7.14 -16.40 -2.53
CA TRP A 292 7.28 -16.21 -1.09
C TRP A 292 7.92 -17.43 -0.43
N GLY A 293 7.33 -18.62 -0.61
CA GLY A 293 7.90 -19.89 -0.19
C GLY A 293 9.03 -20.37 -1.09
N TYR A 294 9.79 -21.35 -0.61
CA TYR A 294 10.89 -21.91 -1.38
C TYR A 294 10.41 -22.63 -2.65
N ASN A 295 10.93 -22.22 -3.80
CA ASN A 295 10.80 -22.91 -5.07
C ASN A 295 12.21 -23.16 -5.63
N LYS A 296 12.59 -24.44 -5.78
CA LYS A 296 13.92 -24.84 -6.26
C LYS A 296 14.20 -24.46 -7.72
N ASN A 297 13.15 -24.23 -8.51
CA ASN A 297 13.21 -23.88 -9.93
C ASN A 297 13.15 -22.37 -10.19
N ASP A 298 12.95 -21.56 -9.15
CA ASP A 298 12.93 -20.10 -9.27
C ASP A 298 14.34 -19.52 -9.20
N HIS A 299 14.81 -19.03 -10.34
CA HIS A 299 16.12 -18.41 -10.51
C HIS A 299 16.02 -16.93 -10.89
N ASN A 300 14.83 -16.34 -10.89
CA ASN A 300 14.59 -14.94 -11.25
C ASN A 300 14.89 -13.99 -10.08
N TRP A 301 16.12 -13.89 -9.70
CA TRP A 301 16.57 -13.12 -8.54
C TRP A 301 16.73 -11.64 -8.85
N LYS A 302 16.07 -10.77 -8.08
CA LYS A 302 16.33 -9.33 -8.07
C LYS A 302 17.81 -9.06 -7.76
N SER A 303 18.42 -8.10 -8.43
CA SER A 303 19.83 -7.76 -8.18
C SER A 303 20.01 -7.05 -6.83
N THR A 304 21.22 -7.14 -6.26
CA THR A 304 21.57 -6.35 -5.05
C THR A 304 21.33 -4.85 -5.27
N LYS A 305 21.66 -4.34 -6.47
CA LYS A 305 21.43 -2.95 -6.85
C LYS A 305 19.96 -2.59 -6.77
N ASP A 306 19.09 -3.45 -7.31
CA ASP A 306 17.64 -3.23 -7.27
C ASP A 306 17.12 -3.23 -5.82
N LEU A 307 17.53 -4.19 -5.00
CA LEU A 307 17.11 -4.31 -3.60
C LEU A 307 17.55 -3.12 -2.74
N ILE A 308 18.77 -2.63 -2.88
CA ILE A 308 19.27 -1.45 -2.16
C ILE A 308 18.51 -0.19 -2.62
N ARG A 309 18.33 0.00 -3.93
CA ARG A 309 17.56 1.14 -4.46
C ARG A 309 16.10 1.11 -4.01
N LYS A 310 15.47 -0.06 -3.90
CA LYS A 310 14.13 -0.22 -3.34
C LYS A 310 14.07 0.13 -1.85
N LEU A 311 15.04 -0.32 -1.05
CA LEU A 311 15.14 0.08 0.37
C LEU A 311 15.21 1.60 0.51
N VAL A 312 16.06 2.25 -0.27
CA VAL A 312 16.20 3.71 -0.28
C VAL A 312 14.91 4.39 -0.77
N ASP A 313 14.29 3.90 -1.83
CA ASP A 313 13.04 4.47 -2.36
C ASP A 313 11.90 4.39 -1.35
N ILE A 314 11.71 3.23 -0.71
CA ILE A 314 10.69 3.01 0.33
C ILE A 314 10.93 3.95 1.51
N THR A 315 12.15 4.00 2.04
CA THR A 315 12.47 4.84 3.21
C THR A 315 12.38 6.33 2.89
N SER A 316 12.73 6.74 1.66
CA SER A 316 12.58 8.12 1.20
C SER A 316 11.12 8.59 1.12
N LYS A 317 10.19 7.66 1.10
CA LYS A 317 8.73 7.89 1.11
C LYS A 317 8.11 7.64 2.48
N GLY A 318 8.93 7.33 3.51
CA GLY A 318 8.51 7.15 4.89
C GLY A 318 8.03 5.74 5.24
N GLY A 319 8.15 4.77 4.34
CA GLY A 319 7.77 3.38 4.54
C GLY A 319 8.86 2.52 5.18
N ASN A 320 8.46 1.31 5.58
CA ASN A 320 9.35 0.22 5.96
C ASN A 320 9.48 -0.79 4.82
N PHE A 321 10.61 -1.45 4.73
CA PHE A 321 10.87 -2.52 3.78
C PHE A 321 10.94 -3.86 4.50
N LEU A 322 10.03 -4.78 4.18
CA LEU A 322 10.01 -6.16 4.67
C LEU A 322 10.38 -7.11 3.53
N LEU A 323 11.64 -7.57 3.52
CA LEU A 323 12.22 -8.36 2.42
C LEU A 323 12.18 -9.85 2.73
N ASN A 324 11.60 -10.65 1.83
CA ASN A 324 11.32 -12.06 2.05
C ASN A 324 12.43 -13.02 1.66
N VAL A 325 12.55 -14.08 2.45
CA VAL A 325 13.32 -15.31 2.17
C VAL A 325 12.41 -16.52 2.36
N GLY A 326 12.46 -17.48 1.42
CA GLY A 326 11.83 -18.79 1.54
C GLY A 326 12.88 -19.85 1.85
N PRO A 327 12.99 -20.37 3.09
CA PRO A 327 13.96 -21.41 3.45
C PRO A 327 13.64 -22.78 2.84
N THR A 328 14.67 -23.59 2.60
CA THR A 328 14.54 -24.99 2.18
C THR A 328 13.91 -25.85 3.28
N ALA A 329 13.39 -27.03 2.93
CA ALA A 329 12.86 -28.00 3.92
C ALA A 329 13.91 -28.47 4.93
N GLU A 330 15.20 -28.36 4.62
CA GLU A 330 16.31 -28.70 5.53
C GLU A 330 16.60 -27.60 6.57
N GLY A 331 16.00 -26.39 6.44
CA GLY A 331 16.22 -25.26 7.34
C GLY A 331 17.36 -24.33 6.91
N LEU A 332 17.68 -24.24 5.63
CA LEU A 332 18.71 -23.35 5.09
C LEU A 332 18.09 -22.21 4.29
N PHE A 333 18.62 -21.01 4.43
CA PHE A 333 18.36 -19.95 3.46
C PHE A 333 19.05 -20.29 2.14
N PRO A 334 18.40 -20.06 0.98
CA PRO A 334 19.04 -20.23 -0.32
C PRO A 334 20.28 -19.35 -0.43
N GLN A 335 21.37 -19.89 -1.01
CA GLN A 335 22.62 -19.15 -1.15
C GLN A 335 22.46 -17.81 -1.86
N PRO A 336 21.66 -17.68 -2.95
CA PRO A 336 21.42 -16.39 -3.58
C PRO A 336 20.77 -15.35 -2.66
N SER A 337 19.96 -15.75 -1.66
CA SER A 337 19.42 -14.85 -0.64
C SER A 337 20.50 -14.39 0.33
N ILE A 338 21.35 -15.32 0.80
CA ILE A 338 22.47 -15.01 1.72
C ILE A 338 23.43 -14.00 1.06
N ASP A 339 23.78 -14.22 -0.20
CA ASP A 339 24.71 -13.33 -0.93
C ASP A 339 24.16 -11.90 -1.05
N ARG A 340 22.84 -11.76 -1.32
CA ARG A 340 22.18 -10.46 -1.41
C ARG A 340 22.10 -9.77 -0.06
N LEU A 341 21.71 -10.49 0.98
CA LEU A 341 21.64 -9.98 2.35
C LEU A 341 23.02 -9.52 2.82
N ALA A 342 24.08 -10.31 2.56
CA ALA A 342 25.45 -9.93 2.90
C ALA A 342 25.91 -8.67 2.14
N ALA A 343 25.55 -8.54 0.87
CA ALA A 343 25.89 -7.36 0.08
C ALA A 343 25.11 -6.12 0.53
N MET A 344 23.81 -6.26 0.85
CA MET A 344 23.00 -5.19 1.47
C MET A 344 23.61 -4.77 2.82
N GLY A 345 24.06 -5.73 3.63
CA GLY A 345 24.68 -5.46 4.92
C GLY A 345 25.99 -4.66 4.79
N LYS A 346 26.82 -4.95 3.78
CA LYS A 346 28.02 -4.14 3.50
C LYS A 346 27.66 -2.68 3.22
N TRP A 347 26.64 -2.44 2.40
CA TRP A 347 26.15 -1.10 2.11
C TRP A 347 25.56 -0.43 3.36
N MET A 348 24.76 -1.15 4.15
CA MET A 348 24.12 -0.65 5.38
C MET A 348 25.12 -0.32 6.49
N LYS A 349 26.25 -1.03 6.60
CA LYS A 349 27.32 -0.70 7.56
C LYS A 349 27.88 0.71 7.34
N ILE A 350 27.92 1.17 6.10
CA ILE A 350 28.41 2.50 5.72
C ILE A 350 27.27 3.53 5.76
N ASN A 351 26.14 3.17 5.18
CA ASN A 351 25.07 4.13 4.86
C ASN A 351 23.86 4.03 5.77
N GLY A 352 23.83 3.15 6.78
CA GLY A 352 22.67 2.90 7.64
C GLY A 352 22.18 4.13 8.40
N GLU A 353 23.05 5.11 8.68
CA GLU A 353 22.63 6.39 9.29
C GLU A 353 21.59 7.11 8.43
N SER A 354 21.68 6.99 7.10
CA SER A 354 20.77 7.62 6.14
C SER A 354 19.43 6.88 5.96
N ILE A 355 19.28 5.70 6.61
CA ILE A 355 18.10 4.85 6.54
C ILE A 355 17.35 4.86 7.88
N TYR A 356 18.03 4.45 8.96
CA TYR A 356 17.39 4.32 10.26
C TYR A 356 17.04 5.67 10.88
N ARG A 357 15.89 5.73 11.57
CA ARG A 357 15.43 6.94 12.28
C ARG A 357 15.30 8.16 11.37
N THR A 358 15.05 7.94 10.10
CA THR A 358 14.81 9.03 9.14
C THR A 358 13.33 9.26 8.91
N THR A 359 13.00 10.47 8.50
CA THR A 359 11.70 10.82 7.94
C THR A 359 11.74 10.77 6.42
N ALA A 360 10.55 10.84 5.80
CA ALA A 360 10.41 10.93 4.36
C ALA A 360 11.13 12.17 3.77
N SER A 361 11.40 12.09 2.47
CA SER A 361 12.00 13.18 1.70
C SER A 361 11.22 14.49 1.85
N LEU A 362 11.95 15.58 2.02
CA LEU A 362 11.37 16.93 1.94
C LEU A 362 11.12 17.35 0.49
N PHE A 363 11.81 16.75 -0.48
CA PHE A 363 11.65 17.04 -1.92
C PHE A 363 10.49 16.25 -2.51
N SER A 364 9.82 16.81 -3.50
CA SER A 364 8.79 16.10 -4.28
C SER A 364 9.39 15.06 -5.24
N LYS A 365 10.48 15.43 -5.91
CA LYS A 365 11.19 14.57 -6.87
C LYS A 365 12.64 14.99 -7.00
N LEU A 366 13.53 14.02 -7.14
CA LEU A 366 14.94 14.20 -7.51
C LEU A 366 15.24 13.22 -8.64
N ASP A 367 15.59 13.74 -9.83
CA ASP A 367 15.77 12.90 -11.03
C ASP A 367 16.97 11.95 -10.91
N TRP A 368 17.99 12.35 -10.17
CA TRP A 368 19.22 11.58 -9.94
C TRP A 368 19.15 10.60 -8.75
N GLY A 369 18.06 10.59 -7.98
CA GLY A 369 17.99 9.73 -6.79
C GLY A 369 16.87 10.03 -5.83
N ARG A 370 17.18 9.94 -4.53
CA ARG A 370 16.24 10.10 -3.42
C ARG A 370 16.85 10.91 -2.28
N SER A 371 16.04 11.27 -1.30
CA SER A 371 16.55 11.83 -0.03
C SER A 371 15.78 11.30 1.17
N THR A 372 16.43 11.33 2.31
CA THR A 372 15.82 11.13 3.63
C THR A 372 16.27 12.27 4.55
N ALA A 373 15.55 12.50 5.66
CA ALA A 373 15.86 13.58 6.57
C ALA A 373 15.92 13.11 8.03
N LYS A 374 16.72 13.83 8.82
CA LYS A 374 16.72 13.86 10.29
C LYS A 374 16.67 15.32 10.74
N PRO A 375 16.42 15.63 12.01
CA PRO A 375 16.54 17.00 12.48
C PRO A 375 17.86 17.64 12.07
N GLN A 376 17.78 18.80 11.40
CA GLN A 376 18.92 19.58 10.90
C GLN A 376 19.85 18.85 9.93
N LYS A 377 19.41 17.74 9.32
CA LYS A 377 20.25 16.92 8.44
C LYS A 377 19.46 16.35 7.25
N LEU A 378 20.01 16.46 6.05
CA LEU A 378 19.52 15.80 4.84
C LEU A 378 20.54 14.77 4.36
N PHE A 379 20.05 13.61 3.91
CA PHE A 379 20.82 12.60 3.21
C PHE A 379 20.35 12.56 1.77
N LEU A 380 21.27 12.81 0.85
CA LEU A 380 21.03 12.73 -0.60
C LEU A 380 21.55 11.39 -1.10
N HIS A 381 20.66 10.51 -1.51
CA HIS A 381 20.98 9.18 -2.06
C HIS A 381 21.09 9.29 -3.58
N VAL A 382 22.31 9.35 -4.08
CA VAL A 382 22.57 9.56 -5.50
C VAL A 382 22.65 8.22 -6.22
N PHE A 383 21.66 7.95 -7.08
CA PHE A 383 21.56 6.74 -7.91
C PHE A 383 22.35 6.91 -9.21
N ASP A 384 22.27 8.11 -9.77
CA ASP A 384 22.88 8.46 -11.03
C ASP A 384 23.89 9.59 -10.79
N TRP A 385 25.16 9.22 -10.64
CA TRP A 385 26.24 10.14 -10.29
C TRP A 385 26.54 11.07 -11.46
N PRO A 386 26.67 12.40 -11.26
CA PRO A 386 26.85 13.34 -12.35
C PRO A 386 28.26 13.30 -12.94
N GLU A 387 28.38 12.99 -14.24
CA GLU A 387 29.66 12.91 -14.96
C GLU A 387 30.44 14.25 -14.97
N ASN A 388 29.72 15.36 -14.93
CA ASN A 388 30.30 16.71 -14.92
C ASN A 388 30.72 17.19 -13.52
N GLY A 389 30.59 16.36 -12.50
CA GLY A 389 30.91 16.68 -11.11
C GLY A 389 30.01 17.74 -10.48
N LYS A 390 28.79 17.98 -11.03
CA LYS A 390 27.83 18.95 -10.51
C LYS A 390 26.49 18.28 -10.22
N LEU A 391 26.16 18.13 -8.92
CA LEU A 391 24.88 17.61 -8.48
C LEU A 391 23.91 18.76 -8.20
N HIS A 392 22.84 18.84 -8.97
CA HIS A 392 21.81 19.84 -8.83
C HIS A 392 20.74 19.39 -7.83
N VAL A 393 20.49 20.20 -6.78
CA VAL A 393 19.50 19.95 -5.75
C VAL A 393 18.41 21.04 -5.80
N PRO A 394 17.41 20.86 -6.68
CA PRO A 394 16.35 21.87 -6.86
C PRO A 394 15.49 21.97 -5.61
N GLY A 395 15.02 23.16 -5.31
CA GLY A 395 14.12 23.43 -4.19
C GLY A 395 14.82 23.59 -2.83
N LEU A 396 16.13 23.32 -2.69
CA LEU A 396 16.84 23.56 -1.44
C LEU A 396 17.11 25.05 -1.27
N VAL A 397 16.37 25.70 -0.36
CA VAL A 397 16.49 27.15 -0.09
C VAL A 397 17.30 27.46 1.15
N SER A 398 17.39 26.55 2.12
CA SER A 398 18.27 26.69 3.28
C SER A 398 19.73 26.49 2.90
N LYS A 399 20.60 27.27 3.51
CA LYS A 399 22.05 27.12 3.36
C LYS A 399 22.56 26.09 4.36
N ALA A 400 23.17 25.02 3.85
CA ALA A 400 23.87 24.04 4.67
C ALA A 400 25.16 24.63 5.26
N GLU A 401 25.47 24.29 6.52
CA GLU A 401 26.73 24.64 7.17
C GLU A 401 27.87 23.74 6.67
N SER A 402 27.56 22.49 6.38
CA SER A 402 28.52 21.53 5.86
C SER A 402 27.89 20.56 4.86
N ALA A 403 28.72 20.06 3.92
CA ALA A 403 28.40 18.94 3.05
C ALA A 403 29.59 17.99 2.95
N TYR A 404 29.31 16.67 2.98
CA TYR A 404 30.35 15.65 2.89
C TYR A 404 29.79 14.31 2.39
N LEU A 405 30.69 13.41 1.99
CA LEU A 405 30.33 12.01 1.68
C LEU A 405 30.12 11.21 2.95
N LEU A 406 29.00 10.50 3.09
CA LEU A 406 28.75 9.65 4.26
C LEU A 406 29.80 8.53 4.39
N ALA A 407 30.26 7.97 3.26
CA ALA A 407 31.30 6.93 3.22
C ALA A 407 32.68 7.45 3.60
N ASP A 408 32.95 8.75 3.44
CA ASP A 408 34.18 9.40 3.86
C ASP A 408 33.90 10.84 4.33
N PRO A 409 33.58 11.05 5.61
CA PRO A 409 33.23 12.37 6.14
C PRO A 409 34.34 13.43 6.05
N LYS A 410 35.58 13.02 5.73
CA LYS A 410 36.71 13.95 5.50
C LYS A 410 36.62 14.58 4.12
N THR A 411 36.00 13.93 3.16
CA THR A 411 35.76 14.45 1.81
C THR A 411 34.63 15.49 1.85
N LYS A 412 35.02 16.77 1.97
CA LYS A 412 34.08 17.88 1.97
C LYS A 412 33.61 18.19 0.55
N ILE A 413 32.37 18.68 0.46
CA ILE A 413 31.71 19.02 -0.80
C ILE A 413 31.38 20.51 -0.78
N ASP A 414 31.85 21.25 -1.77
CA ASP A 414 31.52 22.66 -1.93
C ASP A 414 30.09 22.83 -2.45
N ILE A 415 29.35 23.76 -1.85
CA ILE A 415 27.97 24.07 -2.22
C ILE A 415 27.90 25.48 -2.77
N TYR A 416 27.30 25.61 -3.93
CA TYR A 416 26.98 26.88 -4.57
C TYR A 416 25.47 27.05 -4.63
N TYR A 417 24.96 28.20 -4.17
CA TYR A 417 23.52 28.50 -4.14
C TYR A 417 23.14 29.48 -5.24
N LYS A 418 22.12 29.14 -6.00
CA LYS A 418 21.49 29.99 -7.00
C LYS A 418 19.98 29.88 -6.81
N TYR A 419 19.23 30.96 -6.97
CA TYR A 419 17.78 31.09 -6.78
C TYR A 419 16.98 29.77 -6.76
N GLY A 420 16.64 29.28 -5.52
CA GLY A 420 15.85 28.05 -5.34
C GLY A 420 16.58 26.73 -5.64
N GLU A 421 17.88 26.75 -5.84
CA GLU A 421 18.69 25.56 -6.13
C GLU A 421 20.02 25.61 -5.39
N ALA A 422 20.48 24.44 -4.93
CA ALA A 422 21.85 24.22 -4.51
C ALA A 422 22.58 23.33 -5.53
N VAL A 423 23.81 23.70 -5.89
CA VAL A 423 24.69 22.91 -6.78
C VAL A 423 25.89 22.45 -5.96
N LEU A 424 26.07 21.14 -5.85
CA LEU A 424 27.14 20.52 -5.12
C LEU A 424 28.28 20.14 -6.07
N SER A 425 29.51 20.50 -5.73
CA SER A 425 30.72 20.08 -6.47
C SER A 425 31.17 18.72 -5.94
N VAL A 426 30.79 17.64 -6.61
CA VAL A 426 31.06 16.27 -6.18
C VAL A 426 32.32 15.70 -6.87
N PRO A 427 33.00 14.71 -6.27
CA PRO A 427 34.09 13.99 -6.92
C PRO A 427 33.69 13.44 -8.29
N LYS A 428 34.67 13.27 -9.18
CA LYS A 428 34.41 12.76 -10.54
C LYS A 428 33.89 11.31 -10.50
N GLU A 429 34.37 10.50 -9.57
CA GLU A 429 33.97 9.11 -9.42
C GLU A 429 33.01 8.94 -8.25
N ALA A 430 31.97 8.11 -8.43
CA ALA A 430 31.03 7.78 -7.40
C ALA A 430 31.71 6.94 -6.30
N PRO A 431 31.55 7.27 -5.00
CA PRO A 431 32.06 6.46 -3.91
C PRO A 431 31.50 5.04 -3.86
N ASP A 432 30.28 4.87 -4.31
CA ASP A 432 29.57 3.59 -4.41
C ASP A 432 28.81 3.50 -5.74
N SER A 433 28.95 2.36 -6.42
CA SER A 433 28.35 2.15 -7.74
C SER A 433 26.84 1.89 -7.73
N ILE A 434 26.26 1.64 -6.54
CA ILE A 434 24.83 1.34 -6.35
C ILE A 434 24.09 2.60 -5.92
N VAL A 435 24.50 3.16 -4.76
CA VAL A 435 23.95 4.39 -4.17
C VAL A 435 25.02 5.07 -3.32
N SER A 436 25.49 6.22 -3.76
CA SER A 436 26.36 7.08 -2.96
C SER A 436 25.55 8.05 -2.11
N VAL A 437 25.97 8.31 -0.87
CA VAL A 437 25.22 9.18 0.05
C VAL A 437 26.02 10.44 0.38
N ILE A 438 25.40 11.59 0.15
CA ILE A 438 25.90 12.92 0.55
C ILE A 438 25.08 13.39 1.75
N VAL A 439 25.77 13.90 2.76
CA VAL A 439 25.16 14.51 3.95
C VAL A 439 25.23 16.02 3.84
N LEU A 440 24.09 16.67 4.11
CA LEU A 440 24.02 18.12 4.30
C LEU A 440 23.60 18.39 5.74
N GLU A 441 24.36 19.23 6.47
CA GLU A 441 24.04 19.64 7.84
C GLU A 441 23.63 21.10 7.87
N PHE A 442 22.66 21.42 8.71
CA PHE A 442 22.05 22.74 8.82
C PHE A 442 22.04 23.21 10.27
N LYS A 443 22.06 24.50 10.47
CA LYS A 443 21.90 25.12 11.79
C LYS A 443 20.47 25.00 12.33
N GLU A 444 19.51 25.10 11.42
CA GLU A 444 18.07 25.01 11.68
C GLU A 444 17.46 23.93 10.77
N GLU A 445 16.19 23.61 10.96
CA GLU A 445 15.49 22.67 10.07
C GLU A 445 15.55 23.15 8.63
N PRO A 446 15.94 22.30 7.68
CA PRO A 446 16.09 22.69 6.30
C PRO A 446 14.74 23.00 5.64
N GLU A 447 14.66 24.16 4.98
CA GLU A 447 13.54 24.49 4.11
C GLU A 447 13.79 24.01 2.68
N VAL A 448 12.85 23.19 2.20
CA VAL A 448 12.81 22.74 0.82
C VAL A 448 11.49 23.20 0.19
N VAL A 449 11.56 23.93 -0.90
CA VAL A 449 10.38 24.30 -1.67
C VAL A 449 10.00 23.12 -2.58
N ARG A 450 8.77 22.68 -2.46
CA ARG A 450 8.16 21.77 -3.44
C ARG A 450 7.51 22.58 -4.55
N GLU A 451 7.25 21.93 -5.67
CA GLU A 451 6.45 22.55 -6.72
C GLU A 451 5.07 22.96 -6.16
N PRO A 452 4.52 24.09 -6.63
CA PRO A 452 3.19 24.50 -6.22
C PRO A 452 2.16 23.48 -6.70
N GLU A 453 1.15 23.20 -5.86
CA GLU A 453 0.07 22.28 -6.23
C GLU A 453 -1.07 23.06 -6.90
N ILE A 454 -1.61 22.49 -7.98
CA ILE A 454 -2.84 22.96 -8.66
C ILE A 454 -3.93 21.91 -8.37
N LYS A 455 -4.81 22.21 -7.43
CA LYS A 455 -5.91 21.31 -7.01
C LYS A 455 -7.24 21.74 -7.57
N ALA A 456 -7.98 20.80 -8.14
CA ALA A 456 -9.36 20.91 -8.54
C ALA A 456 -9.98 19.51 -8.51
N GLU A 457 -11.31 19.43 -8.50
CA GLU A 457 -12.03 18.15 -8.43
C GLU A 457 -11.84 17.30 -9.70
N SER A 458 -11.70 17.94 -10.86
CA SER A 458 -11.55 17.28 -12.15
C SER A 458 -10.73 18.12 -13.12
N ASP A 459 -10.17 17.47 -14.15
CA ASP A 459 -9.47 18.15 -15.26
C ASP A 459 -10.45 18.59 -16.36
N ILE A 460 -11.70 18.05 -16.33
CA ILE A 460 -12.80 18.46 -17.20
C ILE A 460 -13.91 19.07 -16.36
N PHE A 461 -14.68 19.98 -16.92
CA PHE A 461 -15.80 20.62 -16.23
C PHE A 461 -16.87 21.11 -17.22
N CYS A 462 -18.12 21.17 -16.77
CA CYS A 462 -19.23 21.74 -17.52
C CYS A 462 -19.86 22.98 -16.86
N ASN A 463 -19.69 23.10 -15.53
CA ASN A 463 -20.11 24.24 -14.70
C ASN A 463 -18.88 25.10 -14.34
N PRO A 464 -19.05 26.33 -13.78
CA PRO A 464 -17.92 27.09 -13.24
C PRO A 464 -17.07 26.24 -12.31
N HIS A 465 -15.75 26.22 -12.53
CA HIS A 465 -14.84 25.26 -11.91
C HIS A 465 -13.80 25.95 -11.02
N GLU A 466 -13.70 25.50 -9.79
CA GLU A 466 -12.82 26.05 -8.78
C GLU A 466 -11.44 25.41 -8.83
N VAL A 467 -10.39 26.25 -8.91
CA VAL A 467 -9.00 25.82 -8.83
C VAL A 467 -8.32 26.48 -7.62
N LYS A 468 -7.67 25.67 -6.82
CA LYS A 468 -6.90 26.07 -5.64
C LYS A 468 -5.42 25.87 -5.89
N LEU A 469 -4.61 26.86 -5.50
CA LEU A 469 -3.16 26.78 -5.54
C LEU A 469 -2.62 26.71 -4.12
N SER A 470 -1.63 25.85 -3.87
CA SER A 470 -1.00 25.72 -2.56
C SER A 470 0.52 25.55 -2.66
N SER A 471 1.20 25.88 -1.57
CA SER A 471 2.64 25.70 -1.37
C SER A 471 2.87 25.06 0.00
N ASN A 472 3.93 24.28 0.10
CA ASN A 472 4.38 23.73 1.38
C ASN A 472 5.06 24.77 2.28
N LEU A 473 5.39 25.98 1.77
CA LEU A 473 6.04 27.05 2.51
C LEU A 473 5.08 28.21 2.79
N GLY A 474 5.11 28.74 4.02
CA GLY A 474 4.20 29.83 4.44
C GLY A 474 4.59 31.22 3.92
N ASN A 475 5.88 31.54 3.88
CA ASN A 475 6.37 32.91 3.56
C ASN A 475 6.74 33.04 2.06
N VAL A 476 5.80 32.70 1.16
CA VAL A 476 6.00 32.74 -0.26
C VAL A 476 4.79 33.31 -0.99
N LYS A 477 4.95 33.74 -2.24
CA LYS A 477 3.87 34.13 -3.14
C LYS A 477 3.78 33.16 -4.29
N ILE A 478 2.61 32.55 -4.49
CA ILE A 478 2.34 31.75 -5.69
C ILE A 478 1.86 32.73 -6.76
N ARG A 479 2.65 32.92 -7.82
CA ARG A 479 2.24 33.71 -8.98
C ARG A 479 1.67 32.78 -10.03
N TYR A 480 0.65 33.25 -10.75
CA TYR A 480 -0.03 32.42 -11.74
C TYR A 480 -0.43 33.22 -13.00
N THR A 481 -0.71 32.47 -14.07
CA THR A 481 -1.28 32.95 -15.32
C THR A 481 -2.40 32.04 -15.79
N LEU A 482 -3.33 32.58 -16.60
CA LEU A 482 -4.47 31.85 -17.16
C LEU A 482 -4.49 31.92 -18.71
N ASP A 483 -3.47 32.52 -19.30
CA ASP A 483 -3.31 32.73 -20.75
C ASP A 483 -2.25 31.82 -21.38
N GLY A 484 -1.68 30.90 -20.59
CA GLY A 484 -0.64 29.97 -21.03
C GLY A 484 0.78 30.54 -21.01
N SER A 485 0.98 31.82 -20.69
CA SER A 485 2.31 32.40 -20.48
C SER A 485 2.95 31.89 -19.19
N ASN A 486 4.28 31.92 -19.07
CA ASN A 486 4.93 31.58 -17.82
C ASN A 486 4.79 32.71 -16.80
N PRO A 487 4.51 32.42 -15.50
CA PRO A 487 4.47 33.45 -14.49
C PRO A 487 5.79 34.21 -14.35
N THR A 488 5.69 35.51 -14.10
CA THR A 488 6.82 36.40 -13.82
C THR A 488 6.66 37.05 -12.45
N SER A 489 7.67 37.81 -12.00
CA SER A 489 7.57 38.59 -10.75
C SER A 489 6.45 39.67 -10.79
N GLY A 490 5.99 40.04 -11.98
CA GLY A 490 4.86 40.97 -12.19
C GLY A 490 3.49 40.28 -12.30
N SER A 491 3.42 38.95 -12.49
CA SER A 491 2.14 38.23 -12.65
C SER A 491 1.29 38.32 -11.37
N PRO A 492 -0.03 38.19 -11.46
CA PRO A 492 -0.93 38.10 -10.31
C PRO A 492 -0.45 37.06 -9.30
N PHE A 493 -0.62 37.32 -8.01
CA PHE A 493 -0.35 36.32 -6.98
C PHE A 493 -1.65 35.78 -6.39
N TYR A 494 -1.63 34.50 -6.03
CA TYR A 494 -2.79 33.77 -5.55
C TYR A 494 -3.20 34.24 -4.14
N GLN A 495 -4.44 34.67 -4.00
CA GLN A 495 -5.04 35.12 -2.73
C GLN A 495 -6.37 34.45 -2.43
N LYS A 496 -7.07 34.00 -3.49
CA LYS A 496 -8.39 33.36 -3.38
C LYS A 496 -8.55 32.31 -4.48
N VAL A 497 -9.51 31.44 -4.30
CA VAL A 497 -9.90 30.42 -5.29
C VAL A 497 -10.10 31.05 -6.66
N ILE A 498 -9.57 30.41 -7.69
CA ILE A 498 -9.70 30.83 -9.10
C ILE A 498 -10.91 30.09 -9.68
N THR A 499 -11.88 30.83 -10.23
CA THR A 499 -13.02 30.24 -10.93
C THR A 499 -12.78 30.27 -12.42
N LEU A 500 -12.86 29.10 -13.07
CA LEU A 500 -12.70 28.92 -14.51
C LEU A 500 -14.06 28.77 -15.17
N GLU A 501 -14.32 29.51 -16.25
CA GLU A 501 -15.56 29.48 -17.04
C GLU A 501 -15.37 28.92 -18.45
N LYS A 502 -14.11 28.78 -18.90
CA LYS A 502 -13.72 28.26 -20.21
C LYS A 502 -12.49 27.39 -20.09
N THR A 503 -12.19 26.60 -21.11
CA THR A 503 -10.93 25.84 -21.20
C THR A 503 -9.76 26.77 -20.93
N THR A 504 -8.98 26.43 -19.90
CA THR A 504 -7.92 27.30 -19.39
C THR A 504 -6.70 26.48 -19.00
N THR A 505 -5.53 26.94 -19.42
CA THR A 505 -4.25 26.43 -18.94
C THR A 505 -3.78 27.30 -17.79
N VAL A 506 -3.79 26.75 -16.59
CA VAL A 506 -3.27 27.40 -15.39
C VAL A 506 -1.78 27.08 -15.28
N LYS A 507 -0.95 28.11 -15.20
CA LYS A 507 0.46 27.98 -14.86
C LYS A 507 0.74 28.70 -13.56
N CYS A 508 1.53 28.11 -12.67
CA CYS A 508 1.91 28.75 -11.42
C CYS A 508 3.36 28.45 -11.04
N GLN A 509 3.95 29.34 -10.24
CA GLN A 509 5.32 29.27 -9.78
C GLN A 509 5.45 29.99 -8.43
N ILE A 510 6.31 29.46 -7.54
CA ILE A 510 6.54 30.04 -6.21
C ILE A 510 7.64 31.09 -6.28
N TYR A 511 7.37 32.23 -5.64
CA TYR A 511 8.29 33.36 -5.53
C TYR A 511 8.57 33.74 -4.07
N ARG A 512 9.84 34.02 -3.76
CA ARG A 512 10.29 34.61 -2.49
C ARG A 512 11.18 35.83 -2.80
N ASN A 513 10.90 36.95 -2.15
CA ASN A 513 11.67 38.22 -2.34
C ASN A 513 11.82 38.65 -3.81
N GLY A 514 10.78 38.42 -4.64
CA GLY A 514 10.80 38.77 -6.05
C GLY A 514 11.46 37.76 -7.00
N HIS A 515 12.10 36.74 -6.48
CA HIS A 515 12.77 35.69 -7.25
C HIS A 515 11.96 34.40 -7.28
N ALA A 516 11.93 33.73 -8.42
CA ALA A 516 11.35 32.38 -8.55
C ALA A 516 12.22 31.36 -7.80
N ILE A 517 11.59 30.51 -6.99
CA ILE A 517 12.26 29.49 -6.19
C ILE A 517 11.72 28.07 -6.44
N SER A 518 10.80 27.91 -7.39
CA SER A 518 10.32 26.59 -7.87
C SER A 518 10.29 26.56 -9.39
N ASN A 519 10.07 25.38 -9.98
CA ASN A 519 9.70 25.28 -11.38
C ASN A 519 8.29 25.78 -11.64
N VAL A 520 7.95 26.00 -12.91
CA VAL A 520 6.60 26.32 -13.36
C VAL A 520 5.79 25.04 -13.44
N VAL A 521 4.69 24.97 -12.70
CA VAL A 521 3.71 23.89 -12.82
C VAL A 521 2.61 24.32 -13.79
N THR A 522 2.22 23.42 -14.67
CA THR A 522 1.20 23.65 -15.70
C THR A 522 0.11 22.59 -15.61
N LYS A 523 -1.15 23.03 -15.60
CA LYS A 523 -2.31 22.14 -15.68
C LYS A 523 -3.40 22.77 -16.56
N THR A 524 -3.96 21.99 -17.49
CA THR A 524 -5.05 22.43 -18.36
C THR A 524 -6.36 21.86 -17.88
N PHE A 525 -7.35 22.71 -17.71
CA PHE A 525 -8.74 22.36 -17.38
C PHE A 525 -9.60 22.58 -18.61
N LYS A 526 -10.28 21.55 -19.06
CA LYS A 526 -11.06 21.54 -20.28
C LYS A 526 -12.55 21.71 -19.97
N LYS A 527 -13.16 22.80 -20.46
CA LYS A 527 -14.60 22.91 -20.48
C LYS A 527 -15.17 21.99 -21.55
N VAL A 528 -16.13 21.17 -21.19
CA VAL A 528 -16.81 20.21 -22.07
C VAL A 528 -18.31 20.42 -22.05
N ASP A 529 -18.97 20.13 -23.15
CA ASP A 529 -20.43 20.09 -23.21
C ASP A 529 -20.92 18.77 -22.64
N PRO A 530 -21.86 18.76 -21.67
CA PRO A 530 -22.41 17.52 -21.14
C PRO A 530 -23.12 16.70 -22.22
N ARG A 531 -22.91 15.37 -22.21
CA ARG A 531 -23.67 14.42 -23.03
C ARG A 531 -25.15 14.62 -22.79
N LYS A 532 -25.93 14.79 -23.86
CA LYS A 532 -27.36 15.03 -23.79
C LYS A 532 -28.08 13.81 -23.21
N ALA A 533 -29.03 14.08 -22.31
CA ALA A 533 -29.90 13.04 -21.79
C ALA A 533 -30.84 12.51 -22.88
N GLU A 534 -31.17 11.23 -22.82
CA GLU A 534 -32.17 10.64 -23.70
C GLU A 534 -33.59 11.00 -23.25
N LYS A 535 -34.48 11.17 -24.22
CA LYS A 535 -35.86 11.59 -23.98
C LYS A 535 -36.85 10.50 -24.40
N ASN A 536 -37.99 10.48 -23.76
CA ASN A 536 -39.14 9.65 -24.14
C ASN A 536 -38.89 8.12 -24.11
N ILE A 537 -38.20 7.66 -23.08
CA ILE A 537 -37.97 6.22 -22.85
C ILE A 537 -38.92 5.77 -21.73
N ASP A 538 -39.74 4.74 -22.02
CA ASP A 538 -40.50 4.06 -20.97
C ASP A 538 -39.57 3.18 -20.16
N LEU A 539 -39.43 3.48 -18.86
CA LEU A 539 -38.46 2.87 -17.97
C LEU A 539 -39.11 2.01 -16.89
N LYS A 540 -38.46 0.89 -16.58
CA LYS A 540 -38.73 0.08 -15.39
C LYS A 540 -37.47 -0.04 -14.54
N PRO A 541 -37.60 -0.11 -13.18
CA PRO A 541 -36.44 -0.26 -12.30
C PRO A 541 -35.64 -1.52 -12.59
N GLY A 542 -34.29 -1.41 -12.58
CA GLY A 542 -33.35 -2.52 -12.75
C GLY A 542 -32.47 -2.43 -13.99
N LEU A 543 -31.73 -3.46 -14.22
CA LEU A 543 -30.79 -3.63 -15.34
C LEU A 543 -31.03 -5.00 -16.00
N TYR A 544 -30.89 -5.09 -17.30
CA TYR A 544 -30.73 -6.38 -17.97
C TYR A 544 -29.35 -6.92 -17.74
N TYR A 545 -29.23 -8.21 -17.39
CA TYR A 545 -27.96 -8.92 -17.45
C TYR A 545 -28.01 -10.06 -18.46
N LYS A 546 -26.85 -10.37 -19.01
CA LYS A 546 -26.54 -11.59 -19.74
C LYS A 546 -25.33 -12.23 -19.12
N TYR A 547 -25.40 -13.54 -18.91
CA TYR A 547 -24.35 -14.35 -18.29
C TYR A 547 -23.80 -15.34 -19.31
N TYR A 548 -22.47 -15.50 -19.33
CA TYR A 548 -21.76 -16.27 -20.34
C TYR A 548 -20.74 -17.20 -19.68
N HIS A 549 -20.50 -18.37 -20.30
CA HIS A 549 -19.44 -19.29 -19.93
C HIS A 549 -18.31 -19.23 -20.93
N GLY A 550 -17.06 -19.19 -20.49
CA GLY A 550 -15.88 -19.23 -21.36
C GLY A 550 -14.62 -18.78 -20.65
N LYS A 551 -13.49 -19.03 -21.29
CA LYS A 551 -12.15 -18.68 -20.81
C LYS A 551 -11.62 -17.52 -21.62
N TRP A 552 -11.39 -16.39 -20.95
CA TRP A 552 -10.87 -15.19 -21.60
C TRP A 552 -9.70 -14.60 -20.82
N GLU A 553 -8.83 -13.89 -21.51
CA GLU A 553 -7.74 -13.09 -20.94
C GLU A 553 -8.04 -11.59 -21.07
N LYS A 554 -9.10 -11.27 -21.82
CA LYS A 554 -9.69 -9.92 -21.99
C LYS A 554 -11.19 -10.06 -22.18
N LEU A 555 -11.91 -8.96 -22.03
CA LEU A 555 -13.34 -8.92 -22.31
C LEU A 555 -13.66 -9.52 -23.68
N PRO A 556 -14.58 -10.51 -23.75
CA PRO A 556 -14.98 -11.08 -25.04
C PRO A 556 -15.79 -10.08 -25.87
N ASP A 557 -15.84 -10.28 -27.18
CA ASP A 557 -16.88 -9.63 -27.97
C ASP A 557 -18.23 -10.31 -27.70
N PHE A 558 -19.02 -9.69 -26.85
CA PHE A 558 -20.33 -10.20 -26.42
C PHE A 558 -21.36 -10.31 -27.56
N ASN A 559 -21.07 -9.79 -28.74
CA ASN A 559 -21.93 -9.95 -29.92
C ASN A 559 -21.66 -11.27 -30.66
N LEU A 560 -20.52 -11.93 -30.39
CA LEU A 560 -20.10 -13.15 -31.04
C LEU A 560 -20.32 -14.40 -30.17
N ILE A 561 -20.85 -14.24 -28.95
CA ILE A 561 -21.08 -15.33 -28.01
C ILE A 561 -22.53 -15.35 -27.53
N GLU A 562 -23.07 -16.56 -27.31
CA GLU A 562 -24.43 -16.70 -26.80
C GLU A 562 -24.48 -16.75 -25.27
N PRO A 563 -25.40 -16.03 -24.63
CA PRO A 563 -25.57 -16.09 -23.17
C PRO A 563 -26.16 -17.45 -22.76
N VAL A 564 -25.72 -17.97 -21.63
CA VAL A 564 -26.27 -19.18 -21.01
C VAL A 564 -27.43 -18.84 -20.06
N ASP A 565 -27.50 -17.61 -19.55
CA ASP A 565 -28.61 -17.10 -18.76
C ASP A 565 -28.78 -15.60 -18.99
N SER A 566 -29.97 -15.08 -18.74
CA SER A 566 -30.27 -13.66 -18.81
C SER A 566 -31.49 -13.31 -17.96
N GLY A 567 -31.53 -12.10 -17.44
CA GLY A 567 -32.62 -11.65 -16.59
C GLY A 567 -32.55 -10.17 -16.22
N ILE A 568 -33.21 -9.84 -15.13
CA ILE A 568 -33.25 -8.48 -14.58
C ILE A 568 -32.71 -8.53 -13.15
N VAL A 569 -31.83 -7.59 -12.84
CA VAL A 569 -31.28 -7.35 -11.50
C VAL A 569 -31.56 -5.90 -11.08
N THR A 570 -31.55 -5.63 -9.77
CA THR A 570 -31.83 -4.28 -9.26
C THR A 570 -30.60 -3.38 -9.21
N ARG A 571 -29.40 -3.97 -9.27
CA ARG A 571 -28.08 -3.28 -9.21
C ARG A 571 -27.04 -4.12 -9.94
N PHE A 572 -25.85 -3.57 -10.10
CA PHE A 572 -24.68 -4.33 -10.59
C PHE A 572 -24.27 -5.33 -9.51
N GLU A 573 -24.65 -6.59 -9.69
CA GLU A 573 -24.29 -7.69 -8.79
C GLU A 573 -24.10 -8.98 -9.58
N ILE A 574 -23.07 -9.74 -9.20
CA ILE A 574 -22.78 -11.03 -9.77
C ILE A 574 -23.50 -12.10 -8.94
N SER A 575 -24.66 -12.56 -9.36
CA SER A 575 -25.31 -13.72 -8.76
C SER A 575 -24.68 -14.98 -9.38
N THR A 576 -23.60 -15.45 -8.79
CA THR A 576 -22.88 -16.66 -9.26
C THR A 576 -23.67 -17.91 -8.91
N LYS A 577 -24.66 -18.27 -9.74
CA LYS A 577 -25.44 -19.46 -9.49
C LYS A 577 -24.69 -20.76 -9.79
N GLU A 578 -23.71 -20.78 -10.69
CA GLU A 578 -23.13 -22.02 -11.18
C GLU A 578 -21.60 -22.05 -11.22
N ARG A 579 -20.89 -20.94 -11.45
CA ARG A 579 -19.44 -20.90 -11.59
C ARG A 579 -18.80 -19.81 -10.76
N LYS A 580 -17.59 -20.08 -10.27
CA LYS A 580 -16.71 -19.06 -9.64
C LYS A 580 -15.60 -18.61 -10.58
N GLU A 581 -15.37 -19.34 -11.67
CA GLU A 581 -14.31 -19.11 -12.65
C GLU A 581 -14.84 -19.34 -14.06
N ASP A 582 -14.15 -18.80 -15.07
CA ASP A 582 -14.44 -18.97 -16.48
C ASP A 582 -15.85 -18.50 -16.89
N PHE A 583 -16.22 -17.25 -16.49
CA PHE A 583 -17.52 -16.67 -16.83
C PHE A 583 -17.42 -15.17 -17.12
N ALA A 584 -18.46 -14.62 -17.74
CA ALA A 584 -18.59 -13.18 -17.97
C ALA A 584 -20.03 -12.70 -17.78
N PHE A 585 -20.18 -11.41 -17.49
CA PHE A 585 -21.45 -10.70 -17.41
C PHE A 585 -21.43 -9.47 -18.32
N LYS A 586 -22.58 -9.20 -18.95
CA LYS A 586 -22.87 -7.92 -19.58
C LYS A 586 -24.17 -7.36 -18.99
N PHE A 587 -24.05 -6.23 -18.30
CA PHE A 587 -25.18 -5.48 -17.77
C PHE A 587 -25.51 -4.34 -18.71
N THR A 588 -26.80 -4.17 -19.03
CA THR A 588 -27.28 -3.07 -19.88
C THR A 588 -28.51 -2.41 -19.29
N GLY A 589 -28.58 -1.11 -19.38
CA GLY A 589 -29.70 -0.33 -18.89
C GLY A 589 -29.52 1.17 -19.11
N VAL A 590 -30.16 1.96 -18.28
CA VAL A 590 -29.97 3.41 -18.22
C VAL A 590 -29.74 3.86 -16.78
N ILE A 591 -28.85 4.81 -16.61
CA ILE A 591 -28.67 5.54 -15.34
C ILE A 591 -29.36 6.89 -15.41
N THR A 592 -30.03 7.27 -14.34
CA THR A 592 -30.60 8.63 -14.19
C THR A 592 -29.71 9.44 -13.25
N VAL A 593 -29.25 10.60 -13.73
CA VAL A 593 -28.44 11.54 -12.96
C VAL A 593 -29.22 12.82 -12.67
N PRO A 594 -29.09 13.38 -11.44
CA PRO A 594 -29.97 14.48 -11.00
C PRO A 594 -29.62 15.85 -11.56
N GLU A 595 -28.36 16.09 -11.95
CA GLU A 595 -27.86 17.41 -12.33
C GLU A 595 -26.91 17.35 -13.53
N ASN A 596 -26.74 18.50 -14.20
CA ASN A 596 -25.67 18.70 -15.19
C ASN A 596 -24.34 18.79 -14.43
N ASP A 597 -23.51 17.76 -14.54
CA ASP A 597 -22.24 17.71 -13.83
C ASP A 597 -21.23 16.78 -14.50
N VAL A 598 -19.98 16.81 -14.04
CA VAL A 598 -18.99 15.77 -14.33
C VAL A 598 -19.17 14.64 -13.34
N TYR A 599 -19.50 13.47 -13.85
CA TYR A 599 -19.62 12.24 -13.10
C TYR A 599 -18.33 11.44 -13.23
N ILE A 600 -17.88 10.87 -12.12
CA ILE A 600 -16.77 9.93 -12.08
C ILE A 600 -17.37 8.56 -11.79
N PHE A 601 -17.15 7.62 -12.70
CA PHE A 601 -17.52 6.22 -12.51
C PHE A 601 -16.31 5.43 -12.11
N TYR A 602 -16.48 4.46 -11.21
CA TYR A 602 -15.43 3.56 -10.74
C TYR A 602 -15.93 2.13 -10.88
N VAL A 603 -15.05 1.24 -11.33
CA VAL A 603 -15.28 -0.21 -11.32
C VAL A 603 -14.15 -0.87 -10.55
N VAL A 604 -14.51 -1.64 -9.53
CA VAL A 604 -13.61 -2.57 -8.85
C VAL A 604 -13.89 -3.95 -9.41
N SER A 605 -12.91 -4.62 -9.92
CA SER A 605 -13.08 -5.97 -10.47
C SER A 605 -11.84 -6.84 -10.30
N ASP A 606 -12.08 -8.12 -10.23
CA ASP A 606 -11.15 -9.25 -10.34
C ASP A 606 -11.88 -10.31 -11.20
N ASP A 607 -11.54 -10.56 -12.48
CA ASP A 607 -10.56 -9.93 -13.36
C ASP A 607 -11.09 -8.66 -14.07
N GLY A 608 -11.09 -8.66 -15.42
CA GLY A 608 -11.29 -7.50 -16.25
C GLY A 608 -12.73 -7.00 -16.38
N SER A 609 -12.87 -5.69 -16.53
CA SER A 609 -14.16 -5.01 -16.67
C SER A 609 -14.08 -3.75 -17.52
N SER A 610 -15.25 -3.29 -18.00
CA SER A 610 -15.40 -1.97 -18.62
C SER A 610 -16.76 -1.35 -18.26
N LEU A 611 -16.83 -0.01 -18.28
CA LEU A 611 -18.08 0.73 -18.14
C LEU A 611 -18.20 1.75 -19.27
N SER A 612 -19.33 1.73 -19.97
CA SER A 612 -19.64 2.68 -21.04
C SER A 612 -20.93 3.47 -20.72
N ILE A 613 -20.94 4.74 -21.12
CA ILE A 613 -22.13 5.60 -21.12
C ILE A 613 -22.47 5.96 -22.57
N GLY A 614 -23.57 5.41 -23.05
CA GLY A 614 -23.84 5.39 -24.50
C GLY A 614 -22.75 4.62 -25.24
N ASP A 615 -22.13 5.25 -26.24
CA ASP A 615 -21.07 4.65 -27.05
C ASP A 615 -19.64 4.98 -26.53
N GLU A 616 -19.53 5.72 -25.44
CA GLU A 616 -18.24 6.14 -24.87
C GLU A 616 -17.80 5.20 -23.75
N VAL A 617 -16.65 4.57 -23.89
CA VAL A 617 -15.99 3.81 -22.81
C VAL A 617 -15.44 4.81 -21.80
N VAL A 618 -16.04 4.82 -20.62
CA VAL A 618 -15.67 5.73 -19.52
C VAL A 618 -14.65 5.09 -18.58
N VAL A 619 -14.82 3.79 -18.28
CA VAL A 619 -13.85 3.05 -17.48
C VAL A 619 -13.36 1.85 -18.29
N ASP A 620 -12.05 1.74 -18.41
CA ASP A 620 -11.36 0.58 -18.96
C ASP A 620 -10.51 -0.05 -17.87
N ASN A 621 -10.89 -1.25 -17.46
CA ASN A 621 -10.20 -2.08 -16.47
C ASN A 621 -10.03 -3.50 -17.04
N ASP A 622 -9.86 -3.62 -18.36
CA ASP A 622 -9.77 -4.92 -19.04
C ASP A 622 -8.44 -5.63 -18.80
N GLY A 623 -8.46 -6.95 -18.85
CA GLY A 623 -7.29 -7.83 -18.71
C GLY A 623 -7.33 -8.71 -17.45
N LEU A 624 -6.32 -9.58 -17.32
CA LEU A 624 -6.12 -10.42 -16.14
C LEU A 624 -5.45 -9.65 -15.01
N HIS A 625 -6.12 -9.52 -13.87
CA HIS A 625 -5.58 -8.88 -12.66
C HIS A 625 -6.38 -9.29 -11.42
N GLY A 626 -5.76 -9.25 -10.25
CA GLY A 626 -6.48 -9.32 -8.97
C GLY A 626 -7.36 -8.07 -8.76
N SER A 627 -8.11 -8.04 -7.66
CA SER A 627 -9.02 -6.92 -7.35
C SER A 627 -8.35 -5.57 -7.55
N LYS A 628 -8.85 -4.79 -8.49
CA LYS A 628 -8.31 -3.49 -8.91
C LYS A 628 -9.43 -2.52 -9.20
N GLU A 629 -9.27 -1.27 -8.73
CA GLU A 629 -10.16 -0.17 -9.07
C GLU A 629 -9.62 0.61 -10.27
N ALA A 630 -10.49 0.84 -11.27
CA ALA A 630 -10.27 1.81 -12.33
C ALA A 630 -11.40 2.84 -12.34
N PHE A 631 -11.14 4.03 -12.86
CA PHE A 631 -12.14 5.09 -12.92
C PHE A 631 -12.02 5.93 -14.20
N GLY A 632 -13.12 6.57 -14.57
CA GLY A 632 -13.17 7.52 -15.66
C GLY A 632 -14.19 8.63 -15.42
N ARG A 633 -14.13 9.68 -16.23
CA ARG A 633 -14.93 10.89 -16.09
C ARG A 633 -15.72 11.19 -17.34
N ILE A 634 -16.96 11.61 -17.16
CA ILE A 634 -17.82 12.06 -18.25
C ILE A 634 -18.76 13.18 -17.76
N ALA A 635 -18.97 14.21 -18.58
CA ALA A 635 -19.95 15.24 -18.29
C ALA A 635 -21.33 14.80 -18.80
N LEU A 636 -22.35 14.81 -17.94
CA LEU A 636 -23.72 14.39 -18.26
C LEU A 636 -24.72 15.51 -17.97
N GLN A 637 -25.72 15.66 -18.83
CA GLN A 637 -26.93 16.44 -18.50
C GLN A 637 -27.78 15.71 -17.48
N ALA A 638 -28.51 16.46 -16.67
CA ALA A 638 -29.54 15.87 -15.83
C ALA A 638 -30.53 15.04 -16.66
N GLY A 639 -30.84 13.84 -16.22
CA GLY A 639 -31.72 12.91 -16.94
C GLY A 639 -31.11 11.52 -17.14
N THR A 640 -31.58 10.82 -18.16
CA THR A 640 -31.24 9.41 -18.40
C THR A 640 -30.17 9.22 -19.44
N HIS A 641 -29.27 8.28 -19.17
CA HIS A 641 -28.16 7.93 -20.08
C HIS A 641 -28.03 6.41 -20.17
N PRO A 642 -27.83 5.83 -21.36
CA PRO A 642 -27.52 4.40 -21.49
C PRO A 642 -26.25 4.07 -20.72
N ILE A 643 -26.28 2.98 -19.97
CA ILE A 643 -25.12 2.44 -19.25
C ILE A 643 -24.94 0.97 -19.61
N THR A 644 -23.71 0.60 -19.92
CA THR A 644 -23.29 -0.78 -20.13
C THR A 644 -22.09 -1.07 -19.23
N VAL A 645 -22.15 -2.17 -18.48
CA VAL A 645 -20.99 -2.67 -17.72
C VAL A 645 -20.72 -4.09 -18.13
N GLU A 646 -19.47 -4.36 -18.51
CA GLU A 646 -18.97 -5.65 -18.93
C GLU A 646 -17.93 -6.13 -17.94
N PHE A 647 -17.95 -7.42 -17.63
CA PHE A 647 -17.07 -8.05 -16.66
C PHE A 647 -16.77 -9.48 -17.07
N PHE A 648 -15.53 -9.94 -16.87
CA PHE A 648 -15.21 -11.35 -16.94
C PHE A 648 -14.34 -11.79 -15.76
N GLN A 649 -14.51 -13.06 -15.39
CA GLN A 649 -13.74 -13.77 -14.37
C GLN A 649 -13.05 -14.97 -15.00
N ARG A 650 -11.71 -15.03 -14.84
CA ARG A 650 -10.89 -16.12 -15.35
C ARG A 650 -10.61 -17.16 -14.28
N SER A 651 -10.04 -16.73 -13.16
CA SER A 651 -9.69 -17.61 -12.05
C SER A 651 -9.31 -16.82 -10.80
N GLY A 652 -9.29 -17.48 -9.62
CA GLY A 652 -8.83 -16.89 -8.37
C GLY A 652 -9.95 -16.23 -7.56
N GLY A 653 -9.69 -15.03 -7.06
CA GLY A 653 -10.67 -14.21 -6.36
C GLY A 653 -11.79 -13.74 -7.31
N VAL A 654 -12.92 -13.29 -6.75
CA VAL A 654 -14.00 -12.65 -7.51
C VAL A 654 -14.39 -11.39 -6.79
N ASP A 655 -14.20 -10.25 -7.44
CA ASP A 655 -14.62 -8.95 -6.92
C ASP A 655 -15.29 -8.15 -8.03
N PHE A 656 -16.45 -7.52 -7.73
CA PHE A 656 -17.15 -6.71 -8.71
C PHE A 656 -18.06 -5.70 -8.02
N GLU A 657 -17.67 -4.42 -8.08
CA GLU A 657 -18.44 -3.30 -7.54
C GLU A 657 -18.40 -2.11 -8.49
N VAL A 658 -19.52 -1.39 -8.60
CA VAL A 658 -19.64 -0.20 -9.45
C VAL A 658 -20.08 1.00 -8.63
N PHE A 659 -19.23 2.04 -8.61
CA PHE A 659 -19.49 3.26 -7.86
C PHE A 659 -19.58 4.47 -8.80
N TYR A 660 -20.14 5.56 -8.28
CA TYR A 660 -20.11 6.85 -8.93
C TYR A 660 -19.94 7.98 -7.91
N SER A 661 -19.50 9.13 -8.41
CA SER A 661 -19.45 10.39 -7.66
C SER A 661 -19.64 11.58 -8.60
N SER A 662 -19.92 12.75 -8.03
CA SER A 662 -19.89 14.03 -8.75
C SER A 662 -19.46 15.15 -7.80
N THR A 663 -19.50 16.42 -8.22
CA THR A 663 -19.19 17.56 -7.33
C THR A 663 -20.11 17.61 -6.10
N LYS A 664 -21.30 17.00 -6.16
CA LYS A 664 -22.31 16.99 -5.08
C LYS A 664 -22.61 15.61 -4.52
N ILE A 665 -22.14 14.56 -5.17
CA ILE A 665 -22.35 13.18 -4.77
C ILE A 665 -21.00 12.61 -4.33
N THR A 666 -20.87 12.27 -3.05
CA THR A 666 -19.71 11.53 -2.56
C THR A 666 -19.64 10.15 -3.20
N LYS A 667 -18.44 9.58 -3.37
CA LYS A 667 -18.26 8.24 -3.94
C LYS A 667 -19.12 7.22 -3.19
N GLN A 668 -20.02 6.56 -3.92
CA GLN A 668 -20.93 5.54 -3.39
C GLN A 668 -21.30 4.54 -4.49
N ILE A 669 -21.75 3.35 -4.09
CA ILE A 669 -22.35 2.37 -5.01
C ILE A 669 -23.51 3.04 -5.74
N ILE A 670 -23.65 2.81 -7.04
CA ILE A 670 -24.77 3.33 -7.81
C ILE A 670 -26.08 2.79 -7.21
N PRO A 671 -26.97 3.66 -6.68
CA PRO A 671 -28.17 3.20 -6.02
C PRO A 671 -29.16 2.60 -7.02
N SER A 672 -29.85 1.54 -6.63
CA SER A 672 -30.88 0.88 -7.46
C SER A 672 -31.98 1.84 -7.94
N SER A 673 -32.27 2.90 -7.17
CA SER A 673 -33.20 3.95 -7.55
C SER A 673 -32.78 4.81 -8.74
N SER A 674 -31.51 4.74 -9.13
CA SER A 674 -30.97 5.44 -10.31
C SER A 674 -30.81 4.53 -11.53
N LEU A 675 -31.14 3.24 -11.41
CA LEU A 675 -30.92 2.24 -12.46
C LEU A 675 -32.23 1.72 -13.01
N PHE A 676 -32.35 1.75 -14.34
CA PHE A 676 -33.56 1.38 -15.06
C PHE A 676 -33.20 0.60 -16.33
N TYR A 677 -34.22 -0.07 -16.91
CA TYR A 677 -34.14 -0.66 -18.23
C TYR A 677 -35.32 -0.20 -19.11
N PRO A 678 -35.13 -0.01 -20.41
CA PRO A 678 -36.19 0.39 -21.34
C PRO A 678 -37.16 -0.77 -21.60
N THR A 679 -38.48 -0.46 -21.59
CA THR A 679 -39.57 -1.45 -21.83
C THR A 679 -39.91 -1.65 -23.30
N LYS A 680 -39.51 -0.73 -24.17
CA LYS A 680 -39.60 -0.84 -25.63
C LYS A 680 -38.20 -0.68 -26.23
N LYS A 681 -37.84 -1.56 -27.18
CA LYS A 681 -36.67 -1.29 -28.04
C LYS A 681 -36.98 0.01 -28.81
N SER A 682 -36.16 1.04 -28.63
CA SER A 682 -36.05 2.10 -29.61
C SER A 682 -35.60 1.45 -30.92
N ASN A 683 -36.43 1.48 -31.94
CA ASN A 683 -36.09 1.02 -33.29
C ASN A 683 -34.88 1.81 -33.84
#